data_c69e4a28e69da5a86f5e151d51f8cf46
#
_entry.id   c69e4a28e69da5a86f5e151d51f8cf46
#
_cell.length_a   1.000
_cell.length_b   1.000
_cell.length_c   1.000
_cell.angle_alpha   90.00
_cell.angle_beta   90.00
_cell.angle_gamma   90.00
#
_symmetry.space_group_name_H-M   'P 1'
#
loop_
_entity.id
_entity.type
_entity.pdbx_description
1 polymer ?
#
loop_
_entity_poly.entity_id
_entity_poly.type
_entity_poly.pdbx_seq_one_letter_code
_entity_poly.pdbx_strand_id
1 'polypeptide(L)'
;MRRRPVCILCMLLVVFLCVTDWLGFSLIRGNPLPQSVQTWIRKHPESTICGEVVRCRENEDFQSVYLRNTYLIYNSEKVSIDNIKVYLKQKKNHSGNSDVDKLLAGSLVLVSGKLEEVQSPTNLGEFDSKAYYGCQRIYYVMKKGKIKKQSQSHSVYGQFLIDMQQKFAGILEKTCGMEAGAFEAIVLGDKANLDPELKMRYQMAGIIHILAISGLHISLLGMGLYNLLKKIGLGIWPAGLLALVIMLQYGMMTGGTVSTMRAVCMFLLSVGAKIAGRIYDMPTGMAAAAILILMENPAYLLDGGFLLSFGSVIGIGCVWPLVQEGMDVLNRKKRSKVNEKGKIRNKLLMSFLASGVVQLTTLPIVLWFYGEVSVMGIFLNLLVLPTVGIVLGSGTAGALLGLVTVRGAFLAVVPGRIILRGYEFLTVLLGRLSFCTWIGGKPEVWQIVGYYLVLATAVWMYRAGVMKSENGKIFAWKIRAVYAGMVCFAILLISYRPHEDFRIACLDVGQGDGIVVEIENRWNILIDGGSTNKNELGKYQLLPYLKSRGISRLDGIYVSHTDEDHISGVRELLEFVEKDLTSLRIENLILPKWSDIQENKNYRELTELAESAGVRVLTVKAGDEIRYGTVRLKVLWPESTASGKEVNEDAMVLEMISKDFKGLFTGDIGMVTEEKLIQNGCLEDVDFLKTAHHGSRYSTGAEFLEIVRPELAVVSCSATNTYGHPSPDTLERLKKSGSRVLITRDCGAVTIVNGKSVSAFNRIK
;
A
#
# COMPACT_ATOMS: atom_id res chain seq x y z
N MET A 1 -12.84 31.70 8.01
CA MET A 1 -13.82 30.66 8.39
C MET A 1 -15.22 31.15 8.70
N ARG A 2 -15.40 32.23 9.45
CA ARG A 2 -16.77 32.75 9.79
C ARG A 2 -17.74 32.97 8.60
N ARG A 3 -17.26 33.10 7.36
CA ARG A 3 -18.07 33.27 6.14
C ARG A 3 -18.32 31.96 5.36
N ARG A 4 -17.91 30.77 5.89
CA ARG A 4 -18.02 29.46 5.21
C ARG A 4 -18.68 28.44 6.13
N PRO A 5 -19.99 28.50 6.35
CA PRO A 5 -20.70 27.64 7.31
C PRO A 5 -20.58 26.16 6.94
N VAL A 6 -20.57 25.80 5.66
CA VAL A 6 -20.42 24.41 5.19
C VAL A 6 -19.06 23.81 5.58
N CYS A 7 -17.98 24.61 5.55
CA CYS A 7 -16.67 24.14 6.01
C CYS A 7 -16.65 23.88 7.52
N ILE A 8 -17.34 24.70 8.31
CA ILE A 8 -17.47 24.49 9.76
C ILE A 8 -18.26 23.22 10.03
N LEU A 9 -19.39 23.03 9.34
CA LEU A 9 -20.22 21.83 9.48
C LEU A 9 -19.42 20.57 9.13
N CYS A 10 -18.64 20.60 8.04
CA CYS A 10 -17.76 19.49 7.66
C CYS A 10 -16.73 19.17 8.76
N MET A 11 -16.07 20.17 9.31
CA MET A 11 -15.13 19.99 10.41
C MET A 11 -15.81 19.37 11.66
N LEU A 12 -16.98 19.86 12.03
CA LEU A 12 -17.75 19.32 13.16
C LEU A 12 -18.13 17.86 12.92
N LEU A 13 -18.55 17.50 11.70
CA LEU A 13 -18.85 16.11 11.33
C LEU A 13 -17.62 15.21 11.46
N VAL A 14 -16.47 15.63 10.93
CA VAL A 14 -15.23 14.85 11.01
C VAL A 14 -14.80 14.66 12.47
N VAL A 15 -14.81 15.73 13.27
CA VAL A 15 -14.49 15.66 14.71
C VAL A 15 -15.46 14.74 15.44
N PHE A 16 -16.76 14.85 15.19
CA PHE A 16 -17.77 13.98 15.76
C PHE A 16 -17.49 12.49 15.44
N LEU A 17 -17.21 12.15 14.18
CA LEU A 17 -16.91 10.80 13.76
C LEU A 17 -15.62 10.27 14.43
N CYS A 18 -14.57 11.08 14.51
CA CYS A 18 -13.33 10.69 15.18
C CYS A 18 -13.53 10.47 16.71
N VAL A 19 -14.30 11.33 17.36
CA VAL A 19 -14.57 11.22 18.80
C VAL A 19 -15.44 9.99 19.09
N THR A 20 -16.47 9.72 18.27
CA THR A 20 -17.30 8.51 18.45
C THR A 20 -16.52 7.23 18.25
N ASP A 21 -15.61 7.18 17.27
CA ASP A 21 -14.71 6.02 17.07
C ASP A 21 -13.75 5.84 18.26
N TRP A 22 -13.19 6.95 18.79
CA TRP A 22 -12.32 6.92 19.96
C TRP A 22 -13.05 6.47 21.24
N LEU A 23 -14.31 6.83 21.39
CA LEU A 23 -15.17 6.40 22.50
C LEU A 23 -15.65 4.93 22.37
N GLY A 24 -15.27 4.23 21.29
CA GLY A 24 -15.62 2.83 21.05
C GLY A 24 -16.98 2.63 20.34
N PHE A 25 -17.68 3.71 19.93
CA PHE A 25 -18.81 3.60 19.04
C PHE A 25 -18.29 3.34 17.61
N SER A 26 -18.30 2.09 17.17
CA SER A 26 -17.68 1.65 15.92
C SER A 26 -18.43 2.09 14.65
N LEU A 27 -18.68 3.39 14.52
CA LEU A 27 -19.31 3.97 13.31
C LEU A 27 -18.42 3.87 12.07
N ILE A 28 -17.08 3.88 12.28
CA ILE A 28 -16.09 3.87 11.20
C ILE A 28 -15.62 2.46 10.90
N ARG A 29 -15.42 1.61 11.93
CA ARG A 29 -14.76 0.29 11.80
C ARG A 29 -15.69 -0.90 12.05
N GLY A 30 -16.95 -0.68 12.35
CA GLY A 30 -17.88 -1.73 12.80
C GLY A 30 -18.30 -2.69 11.71
N ASN A 31 -18.34 -3.98 12.06
CA ASN A 31 -19.08 -4.97 11.29
C ASN A 31 -20.55 -4.90 11.76
N PRO A 32 -21.50 -4.59 10.87
CA PRO A 32 -22.90 -4.36 11.26
C PRO A 32 -23.63 -5.66 11.65
N LEU A 33 -23.02 -6.85 11.44
CA LEU A 33 -23.67 -8.11 11.72
C LEU A 33 -23.72 -8.41 13.24
N PRO A 34 -24.84 -8.99 13.73
CA PRO A 34 -24.95 -9.48 15.08
C PRO A 34 -23.87 -10.53 15.41
N GLN A 35 -23.40 -10.55 16.64
CA GLN A 35 -22.34 -11.48 17.10
C GLN A 35 -22.73 -12.96 16.90
N SER A 36 -24.02 -13.28 17.05
CA SER A 36 -24.56 -14.62 16.78
C SER A 36 -24.32 -15.08 15.35
N VAL A 37 -24.57 -14.21 14.38
CA VAL A 37 -24.37 -14.49 12.94
C VAL A 37 -22.89 -14.61 12.63
N GLN A 38 -22.03 -13.73 13.17
CA GLN A 38 -20.59 -13.82 13.01
C GLN A 38 -20.03 -15.15 13.54
N THR A 39 -20.50 -15.58 14.73
CA THR A 39 -20.08 -16.84 15.34
C THR A 39 -20.56 -18.04 14.51
N TRP A 40 -21.78 -17.96 13.95
CA TRP A 40 -22.30 -19.01 13.09
C TRP A 40 -21.48 -19.13 11.80
N ILE A 41 -21.15 -18.04 11.14
CA ILE A 41 -20.29 -18.03 9.92
C ILE A 41 -18.95 -18.71 10.21
N ARG A 42 -18.33 -18.42 11.35
CA ARG A 42 -17.07 -19.07 11.75
C ARG A 42 -17.17 -20.58 11.94
N LYS A 43 -18.33 -21.05 12.42
CA LYS A 43 -18.60 -22.49 12.62
C LYS A 43 -19.03 -23.19 11.33
N HIS A 44 -19.66 -22.48 10.40
CA HIS A 44 -20.20 -22.99 9.14
C HIS A 44 -19.65 -22.19 7.96
N PRO A 45 -18.35 -22.34 7.65
CA PRO A 45 -17.73 -21.57 6.58
C PRO A 45 -18.34 -21.85 5.20
N GLU A 46 -18.75 -23.09 4.93
CA GLU A 46 -19.48 -23.43 3.70
C GLU A 46 -20.91 -22.88 3.78
N SER A 47 -21.13 -21.76 3.10
CA SER A 47 -22.38 -21.01 3.18
C SER A 47 -22.93 -20.70 1.79
N THR A 48 -24.24 -20.43 1.74
CA THR A 48 -24.91 -20.01 0.50
C THR A 48 -25.41 -18.58 0.65
N ILE A 49 -25.11 -17.76 -0.34
CA ILE A 49 -25.48 -16.34 -0.40
C ILE A 49 -26.29 -16.05 -1.68
N CYS A 50 -27.15 -15.06 -1.61
CA CYS A 50 -27.88 -14.50 -2.75
C CYS A 50 -27.60 -13.02 -2.84
N GLY A 51 -27.18 -12.53 -4.02
CA GLY A 51 -26.86 -11.11 -4.20
C GLY A 51 -26.96 -10.67 -5.65
N GLU A 52 -26.97 -9.37 -5.87
CA GLU A 52 -27.03 -8.74 -7.18
C GLU A 52 -25.63 -8.48 -7.72
N VAL A 53 -25.33 -8.92 -8.94
CA VAL A 53 -24.04 -8.71 -9.61
C VAL A 53 -23.85 -7.23 -9.95
N VAL A 54 -22.78 -6.61 -9.42
CA VAL A 54 -22.40 -5.24 -9.76
C VAL A 54 -21.39 -5.23 -10.90
N ARG A 55 -20.35 -6.05 -10.79
CA ARG A 55 -19.29 -6.19 -11.80
C ARG A 55 -18.54 -7.50 -11.64
N CYS A 56 -17.96 -7.96 -12.74
CA CYS A 56 -17.05 -9.08 -12.80
C CYS A 56 -15.68 -8.59 -13.25
N ARG A 57 -14.61 -9.15 -12.71
CA ARG A 57 -13.23 -8.95 -13.16
C ARG A 57 -12.61 -10.33 -13.37
N GLU A 58 -12.02 -10.51 -14.52
CA GLU A 58 -11.29 -11.72 -14.87
C GLU A 58 -9.81 -11.51 -14.53
N ASN A 59 -9.23 -12.48 -13.86
CA ASN A 59 -7.80 -12.65 -13.64
C ASN A 59 -7.40 -13.98 -14.27
N GLU A 60 -6.11 -14.25 -14.40
CA GLU A 60 -5.60 -15.46 -15.07
C GLU A 60 -6.14 -16.78 -14.46
N ASP A 61 -6.26 -16.84 -13.13
CA ASP A 61 -6.61 -18.07 -12.38
C ASP A 61 -8.03 -18.09 -11.82
N PHE A 62 -8.68 -16.93 -11.69
CA PHE A 62 -9.98 -16.80 -11.06
C PHE A 62 -10.76 -15.60 -11.59
N GLN A 63 -12.08 -15.67 -11.46
CA GLN A 63 -12.97 -14.54 -11.70
C GLN A 63 -13.41 -13.93 -10.37
N SER A 64 -13.24 -12.62 -10.20
CA SER A 64 -13.75 -11.87 -9.05
C SER A 64 -15.10 -11.25 -9.37
N VAL A 65 -16.13 -11.62 -8.62
CA VAL A 65 -17.49 -11.08 -8.76
C VAL A 65 -17.83 -10.23 -7.54
N TYR A 66 -18.27 -9.00 -7.77
CA TYR A 66 -18.73 -8.09 -6.72
C TYR A 66 -20.26 -8.12 -6.68
N LEU A 67 -20.81 -8.50 -5.53
CA LEU A 67 -22.24 -8.55 -5.28
C LEU A 67 -22.64 -7.44 -4.32
N ARG A 68 -23.81 -6.84 -4.55
CA ARG A 68 -24.45 -5.89 -3.62
C ARG A 68 -25.76 -6.43 -3.11
N ASN A 69 -26.29 -5.82 -2.04
CA ASN A 69 -27.55 -6.22 -1.42
C ASN A 69 -27.58 -7.74 -1.16
N THR A 70 -26.49 -8.24 -0.56
CA THR A 70 -26.29 -9.68 -0.42
C THR A 70 -26.95 -10.18 0.85
N TYR A 71 -27.63 -11.32 0.75
CA TYR A 71 -28.27 -12.02 1.85
C TYR A 71 -27.61 -13.38 2.06
N LEU A 72 -27.27 -13.65 3.31
CA LEU A 72 -26.85 -14.97 3.78
C LEU A 72 -28.11 -15.79 4.11
N ILE A 73 -28.13 -17.03 3.69
CA ILE A 73 -29.18 -17.98 4.10
C ILE A 73 -28.74 -18.62 5.41
N TYR A 74 -29.38 -18.20 6.50
CA TYR A 74 -29.08 -18.59 7.88
C TYR A 74 -30.34 -19.20 8.51
N ASN A 75 -30.31 -20.47 8.94
CA ASN A 75 -31.42 -21.16 9.57
C ASN A 75 -32.77 -20.95 8.86
N SER A 76 -32.77 -21.00 7.52
CA SER A 76 -33.93 -20.71 6.66
C SER A 76 -34.39 -19.23 6.65
N GLU A 77 -33.72 -18.35 7.36
CA GLU A 77 -33.93 -16.89 7.32
C GLU A 77 -32.92 -16.22 6.40
N LYS A 78 -33.25 -15.01 5.92
CA LYS A 78 -32.36 -14.18 5.11
C LYS A 78 -31.77 -13.07 5.98
N VAL A 79 -30.46 -13.10 6.18
CA VAL A 79 -29.74 -12.05 6.92
C VAL A 79 -28.94 -11.21 5.91
N SER A 80 -29.15 -9.88 5.92
CA SER A 80 -28.37 -8.97 5.06
C SER A 80 -26.92 -8.91 5.54
N ILE A 81 -25.96 -9.08 4.60
CA ILE A 81 -24.52 -9.01 4.83
C ILE A 81 -23.86 -7.91 3.97
N ASP A 82 -24.65 -6.92 3.52
CA ASP A 82 -24.23 -5.83 2.63
C ASP A 82 -23.60 -6.32 1.32
N ASN A 83 -22.40 -5.83 1.00
CA ASN A 83 -21.69 -6.19 -0.20
C ASN A 83 -20.71 -7.33 0.05
N ILE A 84 -20.45 -8.14 -0.97
CA ILE A 84 -19.49 -9.23 -0.87
C ILE A 84 -18.67 -9.37 -2.15
N LYS A 85 -17.42 -9.80 -1.99
CA LYS A 85 -16.55 -10.19 -3.09
C LYS A 85 -16.46 -11.72 -3.15
N VAL A 86 -16.77 -12.29 -4.29
CA VAL A 86 -16.76 -13.74 -4.53
C VAL A 86 -15.64 -14.08 -5.49
N TYR A 87 -14.82 -15.07 -5.16
CA TYR A 87 -13.82 -15.65 -6.03
C TYR A 87 -14.32 -16.97 -6.61
N LEU A 88 -14.56 -16.98 -7.92
CA LEU A 88 -14.97 -18.14 -8.70
C LEU A 88 -13.72 -18.76 -9.33
N LYS A 89 -13.56 -20.08 -9.24
CA LYS A 89 -12.47 -20.77 -9.94
C LYS A 89 -12.82 -20.86 -11.43
N GLN A 90 -11.95 -20.38 -12.30
CA GLN A 90 -12.12 -20.58 -13.74
C GLN A 90 -11.90 -22.05 -14.09
N LYS A 91 -12.88 -22.67 -14.76
CA LYS A 91 -12.68 -23.94 -15.46
C LYS A 91 -12.09 -23.62 -16.83
N LYS A 92 -10.80 -23.82 -17.02
CA LYS A 92 -10.19 -23.87 -18.35
C LYS A 92 -10.61 -25.19 -18.99
N ASN A 93 -11.54 -25.16 -19.95
CA ASN A 93 -11.78 -26.29 -20.84
C ASN A 93 -10.63 -26.40 -21.84
N HIS A 94 -10.28 -27.62 -22.26
CA HIS A 94 -9.20 -27.91 -23.24
C HIS A 94 -9.35 -27.20 -24.60
N SER A 95 -10.47 -26.52 -24.86
CA SER A 95 -10.77 -25.74 -26.07
C SER A 95 -10.62 -24.23 -25.93
N GLY A 96 -10.10 -23.73 -24.80
CA GLY A 96 -9.82 -22.28 -24.63
C GLY A 96 -11.06 -21.39 -24.41
N ASN A 97 -12.28 -21.92 -24.47
CA ASN A 97 -13.49 -21.19 -24.14
C ASN A 97 -13.88 -21.45 -22.68
N SER A 98 -13.97 -20.43 -21.88
CA SER A 98 -14.51 -20.48 -20.53
C SER A 98 -16.03 -20.66 -20.61
N ASP A 99 -16.52 -21.85 -20.27
CA ASP A 99 -17.94 -22.13 -20.00
C ASP A 99 -18.36 -21.55 -18.64
N VAL A 100 -18.10 -20.28 -18.41
CA VAL A 100 -18.71 -19.55 -17.31
C VAL A 100 -19.90 -18.80 -17.92
N ASP A 101 -21.11 -19.14 -17.50
CA ASP A 101 -22.30 -18.36 -17.85
C ASP A 101 -21.99 -16.88 -17.65
N LYS A 102 -22.13 -16.07 -18.73
CA LYS A 102 -21.81 -14.67 -18.72
C LYS A 102 -22.65 -13.97 -17.65
N LEU A 103 -21.99 -13.60 -16.53
CA LEU A 103 -22.64 -12.90 -15.42
C LEU A 103 -22.96 -11.48 -15.84
N LEU A 104 -24.27 -11.18 -15.94
CA LEU A 104 -24.75 -9.85 -16.34
C LEU A 104 -24.94 -8.95 -15.13
N ALA A 105 -24.61 -7.67 -15.28
CA ALA A 105 -24.81 -6.66 -14.25
C ALA A 105 -26.29 -6.55 -13.85
N GLY A 106 -26.57 -6.53 -12.56
CA GLY A 106 -27.93 -6.48 -12.02
C GLY A 106 -28.65 -7.83 -11.96
N SER A 107 -28.02 -8.93 -12.44
CA SER A 107 -28.60 -10.26 -12.27
C SER A 107 -28.47 -10.73 -10.81
N LEU A 108 -29.49 -11.38 -10.29
CA LEU A 108 -29.44 -12.04 -8.99
C LEU A 108 -28.77 -13.40 -9.14
N VAL A 109 -27.78 -13.67 -8.30
CA VAL A 109 -27.05 -14.94 -8.28
C VAL A 109 -27.13 -15.60 -6.92
N LEU A 110 -27.31 -16.92 -6.93
CA LEU A 110 -27.19 -17.79 -5.77
C LEU A 110 -25.84 -18.49 -5.84
N VAL A 111 -24.95 -18.18 -4.89
CA VAL A 111 -23.58 -18.69 -4.87
C VAL A 111 -23.33 -19.44 -3.56
N SER A 112 -22.68 -20.61 -3.64
CA SER A 112 -22.21 -21.35 -2.47
C SER A 112 -20.68 -21.43 -2.49
N GLY A 113 -20.08 -21.35 -1.31
CA GLY A 113 -18.62 -21.41 -1.15
C GLY A 113 -18.19 -21.09 0.27
N LYS A 114 -16.91 -21.03 0.48
CA LYS A 114 -16.34 -20.74 1.80
C LYS A 114 -16.38 -19.24 2.10
N LEU A 115 -17.19 -18.86 3.07
CA LEU A 115 -17.35 -17.49 3.54
C LEU A 115 -16.33 -17.20 4.64
N GLU A 116 -15.48 -16.19 4.44
CA GLU A 116 -14.44 -15.79 5.38
C GLU A 116 -14.55 -14.30 5.68
N GLU A 117 -14.30 -13.92 6.95
CA GLU A 117 -14.20 -12.51 7.34
C GLU A 117 -12.94 -11.90 6.72
N VAL A 118 -13.05 -10.65 6.25
CA VAL A 118 -11.88 -9.90 5.77
C VAL A 118 -10.94 -9.64 6.94
N GLN A 119 -9.71 -10.11 6.83
CA GLN A 119 -8.73 -10.05 7.90
C GLN A 119 -8.10 -8.66 8.02
N SER A 120 -7.77 -8.28 9.26
CA SER A 120 -6.92 -7.14 9.55
C SER A 120 -5.45 -7.48 9.23
N PRO A 121 -4.57 -6.48 9.01
CA PRO A 121 -3.15 -6.73 8.87
C PRO A 121 -2.59 -7.43 10.12
N THR A 122 -1.58 -8.24 9.92
CA THR A 122 -0.87 -8.96 10.99
C THR A 122 0.54 -8.44 11.21
N ASN A 123 1.04 -7.62 10.27
CA ASN A 123 2.34 -6.97 10.34
C ASN A 123 2.21 -5.45 10.18
N LEU A 124 3.18 -4.72 10.74
CA LEU A 124 3.30 -3.28 10.51
C LEU A 124 3.55 -3.00 9.01
N GLY A 125 2.88 -1.99 8.46
CA GLY A 125 3.02 -1.60 7.06
C GLY A 125 2.25 -2.47 6.05
N GLU A 126 1.73 -3.62 6.47
CA GLU A 126 0.87 -4.45 5.64
C GLU A 126 -0.41 -3.70 5.24
N PHE A 127 -0.92 -3.98 4.06
CA PHE A 127 -2.14 -3.35 3.55
C PHE A 127 -3.36 -3.73 4.40
N ASP A 128 -4.04 -2.72 4.95
CA ASP A 128 -5.25 -2.93 5.75
C ASP A 128 -6.46 -3.25 4.85
N SER A 129 -6.59 -4.53 4.52
CA SER A 129 -7.69 -5.06 3.72
C SER A 129 -9.05 -4.81 4.38
N LYS A 130 -9.13 -4.90 5.72
CA LYS A 130 -10.37 -4.70 6.47
C LYS A 130 -10.85 -3.25 6.36
N ALA A 131 -9.97 -2.28 6.54
CA ALA A 131 -10.28 -0.86 6.35
C ALA A 131 -10.68 -0.57 4.89
N TYR A 132 -9.90 -1.05 3.91
CA TYR A 132 -10.15 -0.82 2.49
C TYR A 132 -11.50 -1.41 2.03
N TYR A 133 -11.79 -2.65 2.36
CA TYR A 133 -13.05 -3.30 1.99
C TYR A 133 -14.22 -2.77 2.83
N GLY A 134 -13.98 -2.35 4.09
CA GLY A 134 -14.97 -1.68 4.94
C GLY A 134 -15.52 -0.39 4.31
N CYS A 135 -14.65 0.38 3.63
CA CYS A 135 -15.08 1.54 2.83
C CYS A 135 -16.05 1.17 1.69
N GLN A 136 -16.02 -0.08 1.23
CA GLN A 136 -16.92 -0.62 0.21
C GLN A 136 -18.08 -1.42 0.82
N ARG A 137 -18.24 -1.41 2.14
CA ARG A 137 -19.19 -2.24 2.92
C ARG A 137 -19.04 -3.74 2.64
N ILE A 138 -17.80 -4.19 2.38
CA ILE A 138 -17.46 -5.59 2.20
C ILE A 138 -16.75 -6.08 3.47
N TYR A 139 -17.45 -6.83 4.31
CA TYR A 139 -16.91 -7.37 5.56
C TYR A 139 -16.52 -8.84 5.44
N TYR A 140 -17.03 -9.52 4.42
CA TYR A 140 -16.79 -10.91 4.12
C TYR A 140 -16.40 -11.10 2.66
N VAL A 141 -15.59 -12.14 2.42
CA VAL A 141 -15.23 -12.60 1.08
C VAL A 141 -15.61 -14.09 0.94
N MET A 142 -16.07 -14.47 -0.23
CA MET A 142 -16.37 -15.89 -0.49
C MET A 142 -15.28 -16.47 -1.39
N LYS A 143 -14.58 -17.48 -0.89
CA LYS A 143 -13.58 -18.24 -1.63
C LYS A 143 -14.21 -19.51 -2.21
N LYS A 144 -13.63 -20.00 -3.32
CA LYS A 144 -14.10 -21.22 -4.01
C LYS A 144 -15.59 -21.19 -4.34
N GLY A 145 -16.10 -20.01 -4.72
CA GLY A 145 -17.52 -19.83 -5.05
C GLY A 145 -17.95 -20.69 -6.22
N LYS A 146 -19.19 -21.23 -6.13
CA LYS A 146 -19.87 -21.98 -7.21
C LYS A 146 -21.24 -21.37 -7.41
N ILE A 147 -21.57 -20.96 -8.64
CA ILE A 147 -22.88 -20.42 -8.97
C ILE A 147 -23.86 -21.60 -9.02
N LYS A 148 -24.93 -21.53 -8.22
CA LYS A 148 -25.99 -22.53 -8.20
C LYS A 148 -27.16 -22.15 -9.10
N LYS A 149 -27.53 -20.87 -9.12
CA LYS A 149 -28.62 -20.32 -9.93
C LYS A 149 -28.30 -18.87 -10.28
N GLN A 150 -28.76 -18.45 -11.46
CA GLN A 150 -28.70 -17.07 -11.94
C GLN A 150 -30.07 -16.64 -12.46
N SER A 151 -30.47 -15.41 -12.15
CA SER A 151 -31.68 -14.81 -12.70
C SER A 151 -31.45 -14.39 -14.15
N GLN A 152 -32.46 -14.53 -15.00
CA GLN A 152 -32.44 -13.98 -16.37
C GLN A 152 -32.64 -12.45 -16.38
N SER A 153 -33.26 -11.90 -15.35
CA SER A 153 -33.42 -10.45 -15.19
C SER A 153 -32.10 -9.80 -14.86
N HIS A 154 -31.72 -8.72 -15.58
CA HIS A 154 -30.49 -7.97 -15.39
C HIS A 154 -30.75 -6.47 -15.65
N SER A 155 -29.81 -5.62 -15.21
CA SER A 155 -29.85 -4.20 -15.45
C SER A 155 -29.33 -3.88 -16.85
N VAL A 156 -30.22 -3.62 -17.81
CA VAL A 156 -29.84 -3.24 -19.19
C VAL A 156 -28.89 -2.04 -19.20
N TYR A 157 -29.18 -1.03 -18.37
CA TYR A 157 -28.34 0.15 -18.25
C TYR A 157 -26.96 -0.15 -17.62
N GLY A 158 -26.93 -0.91 -16.53
CA GLY A 158 -25.67 -1.32 -15.90
C GLY A 158 -24.80 -2.15 -16.84
N GLN A 159 -25.41 -3.08 -17.57
CA GLN A 159 -24.72 -3.92 -18.55
C GLN A 159 -24.19 -3.07 -19.72
N PHE A 160 -24.97 -2.12 -20.22
CA PHE A 160 -24.52 -1.19 -21.26
C PHE A 160 -23.26 -0.42 -20.87
N LEU A 161 -23.18 0.07 -19.62
CA LEU A 161 -21.98 0.78 -19.15
C LEU A 161 -20.73 -0.14 -19.10
N ILE A 162 -20.89 -1.39 -18.66
CA ILE A 162 -19.83 -2.39 -18.63
C ILE A 162 -19.41 -2.75 -20.06
N ASP A 163 -20.35 -3.02 -20.94
CA ASP A 163 -20.06 -3.35 -22.35
C ASP A 163 -19.32 -2.20 -23.06
N MET A 164 -19.71 -0.94 -22.76
CA MET A 164 -19.02 0.23 -23.29
C MET A 164 -17.57 0.35 -22.75
N GLN A 165 -17.38 0.12 -21.44
CA GLN A 165 -16.05 0.11 -20.84
C GLN A 165 -15.17 -0.98 -21.47
N GLN A 166 -15.70 -2.20 -21.63
CA GLN A 166 -14.97 -3.32 -22.26
C GLN A 166 -14.65 -3.05 -23.73
N LYS A 167 -15.59 -2.44 -24.50
CA LYS A 167 -15.33 -2.04 -25.88
C LYS A 167 -14.21 -1.02 -25.98
N PHE A 168 -14.22 -0.01 -25.12
CA PHE A 168 -13.15 0.99 -25.09
C PHE A 168 -11.80 0.37 -24.68
N ALA A 169 -11.78 -0.52 -23.68
CA ALA A 169 -10.59 -1.26 -23.29
C ALA A 169 -10.02 -2.08 -24.46
N GLY A 170 -10.84 -2.86 -25.14
CA GLY A 170 -10.41 -3.64 -26.32
C GLY A 170 -9.93 -2.79 -27.50
N ILE A 171 -10.45 -1.57 -27.68
CA ILE A 171 -9.93 -0.61 -28.67
C ILE A 171 -8.54 -0.11 -28.25
N LEU A 172 -8.38 0.27 -26.97
CA LEU A 172 -7.09 0.74 -26.45
C LEU A 172 -6.03 -0.35 -26.49
N GLU A 173 -6.39 -1.57 -26.12
CA GLU A 173 -5.51 -2.74 -26.20
C GLU A 173 -4.98 -2.96 -27.64
N LYS A 174 -5.87 -2.94 -28.64
CA LYS A 174 -5.50 -3.09 -30.06
C LYS A 174 -4.65 -1.95 -30.62
N THR A 175 -4.76 -0.74 -30.06
CA THR A 175 -4.13 0.47 -30.64
C THR A 175 -2.93 0.97 -29.85
N CYS A 176 -2.84 0.68 -28.55
CA CYS A 176 -1.80 1.21 -27.67
C CYS A 176 -0.64 0.22 -27.42
N GLY A 177 -0.84 -1.08 -27.66
CA GLY A 177 0.21 -2.08 -27.41
C GLY A 177 0.60 -2.15 -25.93
N MET A 178 1.89 -2.06 -25.60
CA MET A 178 2.38 -2.16 -24.22
C MET A 178 1.84 -1.05 -23.29
N GLU A 179 1.51 0.11 -23.82
CA GLU A 179 0.97 1.23 -23.04
C GLU A 179 -0.55 1.10 -22.78
N ALA A 180 -1.20 0.05 -23.27
CA ALA A 180 -2.66 -0.14 -23.14
C ALA A 180 -3.14 -0.12 -21.70
N GLY A 181 -2.51 -0.89 -20.80
CA GLY A 181 -2.87 -0.93 -19.39
C GLY A 181 -2.77 0.43 -18.68
N ALA A 182 -1.78 1.26 -19.07
CA ALA A 182 -1.67 2.61 -18.56
C ALA A 182 -2.81 3.52 -19.08
N PHE A 183 -3.17 3.42 -20.36
CA PHE A 183 -4.33 4.15 -20.91
C PHE A 183 -5.65 3.70 -20.28
N GLU A 184 -5.86 2.40 -20.09
CA GLU A 184 -7.04 1.87 -19.42
C GLU A 184 -7.17 2.40 -17.99
N ALA A 185 -6.07 2.43 -17.24
CA ALA A 185 -6.04 2.99 -15.91
C ALA A 185 -6.38 4.50 -15.89
N ILE A 186 -5.82 5.28 -16.82
CA ILE A 186 -5.99 6.74 -16.90
C ILE A 186 -7.37 7.12 -17.45
N VAL A 187 -7.85 6.44 -18.50
CA VAL A 187 -9.09 6.80 -19.21
C VAL A 187 -10.31 6.08 -18.66
N LEU A 188 -10.20 4.79 -18.34
CA LEU A 188 -11.33 3.95 -17.93
C LEU A 188 -11.35 3.62 -16.43
N GLY A 189 -10.29 3.97 -15.70
CA GLY A 189 -10.12 3.62 -14.29
C GLY A 189 -9.89 2.13 -14.04
N ASP A 190 -9.67 1.35 -15.10
CA ASP A 190 -9.39 -0.07 -14.99
C ASP A 190 -7.88 -0.32 -14.88
N LYS A 191 -7.49 -1.07 -13.87
CA LYS A 191 -6.08 -1.38 -13.55
C LYS A 191 -5.80 -2.88 -13.69
N ALA A 192 -6.72 -3.66 -14.28
CA ALA A 192 -6.55 -5.10 -14.39
C ALA A 192 -5.33 -5.47 -15.25
N ASN A 193 -5.14 -4.77 -16.36
CA ASN A 193 -4.06 -5.00 -17.32
C ASN A 193 -2.83 -4.10 -17.08
N LEU A 194 -2.78 -3.44 -15.92
CA LEU A 194 -1.65 -2.57 -15.59
C LEU A 194 -0.47 -3.41 -15.12
N ASP A 195 0.67 -3.26 -15.80
CA ASP A 195 1.92 -3.89 -15.41
C ASP A 195 2.29 -3.56 -13.95
N PRO A 196 2.48 -4.58 -13.09
CA PRO A 196 2.88 -4.39 -11.69
C PRO A 196 4.21 -3.64 -11.53
N GLU A 197 5.21 -3.87 -12.40
CA GLU A 197 6.49 -3.17 -12.35
C GLU A 197 6.32 -1.69 -12.67
N LEU A 198 5.55 -1.36 -13.71
CA LEU A 198 5.22 0.03 -14.06
C LEU A 198 4.53 0.75 -12.89
N LYS A 199 3.61 0.06 -12.20
CA LYS A 199 2.93 0.60 -11.01
C LYS A 199 3.93 0.92 -9.90
N MET A 200 4.89 0.02 -9.61
CA MET A 200 5.93 0.24 -8.60
C MET A 200 6.84 1.42 -8.99
N ARG A 201 7.29 1.49 -10.25
CA ARG A 201 8.10 2.61 -10.78
C ARG A 201 7.38 3.95 -10.63
N TYR A 202 6.09 4.02 -10.97
CA TYR A 202 5.29 5.25 -10.84
C TYR A 202 5.06 5.64 -9.36
N GLN A 203 4.96 4.65 -8.48
CA GLN A 203 4.88 4.89 -7.03
C GLN A 203 6.17 5.52 -6.50
N MET A 204 7.33 4.91 -6.79
CA MET A 204 8.64 5.45 -6.39
C MET A 204 8.89 6.85 -6.97
N ALA A 205 8.51 7.07 -8.21
CA ALA A 205 8.63 8.36 -8.88
C ALA A 205 7.62 9.42 -8.38
N GLY A 206 6.62 9.05 -7.55
CA GLY A 206 5.61 9.96 -7.00
C GLY A 206 4.54 10.39 -7.99
N ILE A 207 4.39 9.69 -9.12
CA ILE A 207 3.40 9.97 -10.16
C ILE A 207 2.27 8.94 -10.26
N ILE A 208 2.18 7.99 -9.33
CA ILE A 208 1.14 6.95 -9.31
C ILE A 208 -0.28 7.51 -9.35
N HIS A 209 -0.46 8.75 -8.90
CA HIS A 209 -1.76 9.43 -8.87
C HIS A 209 -2.35 9.67 -10.27
N ILE A 210 -1.56 9.63 -11.34
CA ILE A 210 -2.06 9.74 -12.72
C ILE A 210 -2.78 8.46 -13.20
N LEU A 211 -2.46 7.31 -12.60
CA LEU A 211 -3.12 6.03 -12.87
C LEU A 211 -4.46 5.88 -12.15
N ALA A 212 -4.90 6.91 -11.46
CA ALA A 212 -6.22 6.96 -10.83
C ALA A 212 -7.01 8.12 -11.42
N ILE A 213 -8.31 7.90 -11.65
CA ILE A 213 -9.19 9.00 -12.08
C ILE A 213 -9.25 10.04 -10.97
N SER A 214 -8.68 11.20 -11.25
CA SER A 214 -8.56 12.31 -10.30
C SER A 214 -9.47 13.47 -10.64
N GLY A 215 -9.54 14.44 -9.73
CA GLY A 215 -10.24 15.71 -9.98
C GLY A 215 -9.74 16.45 -11.22
N LEU A 216 -8.45 16.29 -11.57
CA LEU A 216 -7.89 16.86 -12.78
C LEU A 216 -8.50 16.21 -14.04
N HIS A 217 -8.63 14.87 -14.08
CA HIS A 217 -9.23 14.13 -15.19
C HIS A 217 -10.68 14.57 -15.42
N ILE A 218 -11.51 14.56 -14.38
CA ILE A 218 -12.92 15.00 -14.45
C ILE A 218 -13.02 16.46 -14.87
N SER A 219 -12.13 17.30 -14.35
CA SER A 219 -12.12 18.73 -14.67
C SER A 219 -11.72 18.98 -16.12
N LEU A 220 -10.68 18.30 -16.62
CA LEU A 220 -10.22 18.43 -18.01
C LEU A 220 -11.28 17.93 -19.01
N LEU A 221 -11.81 16.73 -18.80
CA LEU A 221 -12.83 16.16 -19.67
C LEU A 221 -14.14 16.96 -19.58
N GLY A 222 -14.63 17.22 -18.39
CA GLY A 222 -15.93 17.89 -18.18
C GLY A 222 -15.92 19.34 -18.62
N MET A 223 -14.88 20.12 -18.26
CA MET A 223 -14.78 21.51 -18.71
C MET A 223 -14.39 21.59 -20.19
N GLY A 224 -13.58 20.66 -20.71
CA GLY A 224 -13.29 20.53 -22.11
C GLY A 224 -14.57 20.31 -22.94
N LEU A 225 -15.38 19.34 -22.50
CA LEU A 225 -16.68 19.04 -23.12
C LEU A 225 -17.64 20.27 -23.03
N TYR A 226 -17.79 20.86 -21.85
CA TYR A 226 -18.62 22.07 -21.68
C TYR A 226 -18.19 23.19 -22.62
N ASN A 227 -16.91 23.48 -22.72
CA ASN A 227 -16.37 24.50 -23.60
C ASN A 227 -16.56 24.15 -25.08
N LEU A 228 -16.43 22.88 -25.47
CA LEU A 228 -16.68 22.39 -26.82
C LEU A 228 -18.15 22.59 -27.19
N LEU A 229 -19.09 22.18 -26.32
CA LEU A 229 -20.53 22.36 -26.52
C LEU A 229 -20.92 23.86 -26.71
N LYS A 230 -20.25 24.72 -25.93
CA LYS A 230 -20.43 26.18 -26.12
C LYS A 230 -19.88 26.66 -27.45
N LYS A 231 -18.74 26.15 -27.94
CA LYS A 231 -18.17 26.54 -29.22
C LYS A 231 -19.04 26.15 -30.41
N ILE A 232 -19.76 25.02 -30.31
CA ILE A 232 -20.73 24.59 -31.34
C ILE A 232 -22.08 25.28 -31.24
N GLY A 233 -22.21 26.31 -30.39
CA GLY A 233 -23.36 27.19 -30.32
C GLY A 233 -24.42 26.87 -29.25
N LEU A 234 -24.20 25.87 -28.38
CA LEU A 234 -25.14 25.61 -27.29
C LEU A 234 -25.07 26.70 -26.22
N GLY A 235 -26.22 27.09 -25.73
CA GLY A 235 -26.32 28.03 -24.61
C GLY A 235 -25.71 27.48 -23.31
N ILE A 236 -25.52 28.35 -22.32
CA ILE A 236 -24.89 28.00 -21.02
C ILE A 236 -25.62 26.84 -20.33
N TRP A 237 -26.97 26.89 -20.31
CA TRP A 237 -27.82 25.90 -19.67
C TRP A 237 -27.75 24.50 -20.34
N PRO A 238 -28.05 24.34 -21.64
CA PRO A 238 -28.01 23.03 -22.28
C PRO A 238 -26.60 22.47 -22.35
N ALA A 239 -25.56 23.27 -22.58
CA ALA A 239 -24.17 22.83 -22.55
C ALA A 239 -23.79 22.36 -21.14
N GLY A 240 -24.19 23.06 -20.10
CA GLY A 240 -23.94 22.67 -18.71
C GLY A 240 -24.65 21.37 -18.35
N LEU A 241 -25.95 21.27 -18.63
CA LEU A 241 -26.74 20.08 -18.32
C LEU A 241 -26.21 18.83 -19.04
N LEU A 242 -25.90 18.93 -20.33
CA LEU A 242 -25.37 17.83 -21.11
C LEU A 242 -24.01 17.40 -20.62
N ALA A 243 -23.09 18.35 -20.29
CA ALA A 243 -21.79 18.03 -19.71
C ALA A 243 -21.93 17.33 -18.34
N LEU A 244 -22.89 17.75 -17.50
CA LEU A 244 -23.17 17.11 -16.20
C LEU A 244 -23.64 15.67 -16.38
N VAL A 245 -24.59 15.42 -17.28
CA VAL A 245 -25.13 14.06 -17.55
C VAL A 245 -24.00 13.15 -18.05
N ILE A 246 -23.21 13.59 -19.02
CA ILE A 246 -22.10 12.79 -19.58
C ILE A 246 -21.03 12.50 -18.50
N MET A 247 -20.70 13.47 -17.66
CA MET A 247 -19.70 13.25 -16.59
C MET A 247 -20.21 12.37 -15.47
N LEU A 248 -21.52 12.37 -15.18
CA LEU A 248 -22.13 11.38 -14.27
C LEU A 248 -22.04 9.97 -14.85
N GLN A 249 -22.39 9.79 -16.14
CA GLN A 249 -22.27 8.50 -16.82
C GLN A 249 -20.84 8.00 -16.84
N TYR A 250 -19.88 8.89 -17.14
CA TYR A 250 -18.47 8.57 -17.11
C TYR A 250 -18.00 8.14 -15.70
N GLY A 251 -18.42 8.87 -14.65
CA GLY A 251 -18.12 8.51 -13.27
C GLY A 251 -18.65 7.12 -12.87
N MET A 252 -19.87 6.77 -13.33
CA MET A 252 -20.47 5.44 -13.08
C MET A 252 -19.76 4.34 -13.88
N MET A 253 -19.45 4.57 -15.16
CA MET A 253 -18.74 3.65 -16.03
C MET A 253 -17.35 3.31 -15.47
N THR A 254 -16.65 4.28 -14.89
CA THR A 254 -15.29 4.12 -14.32
C THR A 254 -15.28 3.51 -12.91
N GLY A 255 -16.40 3.05 -12.41
CA GLY A 255 -16.53 2.30 -11.16
C GLY A 255 -16.70 3.15 -9.89
N GLY A 256 -16.98 4.47 -10.02
CA GLY A 256 -17.41 5.34 -8.92
C GLY A 256 -16.46 5.37 -7.70
N THR A 257 -15.14 5.39 -7.91
CA THR A 257 -14.20 5.50 -6.78
C THR A 257 -14.43 6.79 -5.99
N VAL A 258 -14.03 6.83 -4.71
CA VAL A 258 -14.18 8.00 -3.84
C VAL A 258 -13.61 9.27 -4.48
N SER A 259 -12.43 9.16 -5.09
CA SER A 259 -11.81 10.29 -5.81
C SER A 259 -12.62 10.74 -7.00
N THR A 260 -13.22 9.80 -7.75
CA THR A 260 -14.12 10.10 -8.88
C THR A 260 -15.40 10.75 -8.41
N MET A 261 -16.06 10.20 -7.37
CA MET A 261 -17.30 10.77 -6.80
C MET A 261 -17.09 12.19 -6.30
N ARG A 262 -16.02 12.43 -5.52
CA ARG A 262 -15.66 13.79 -5.09
C ARG A 262 -15.49 14.73 -6.29
N ALA A 263 -14.75 14.30 -7.30
CA ALA A 263 -14.47 15.12 -8.47
C ALA A 263 -15.74 15.45 -9.27
N VAL A 264 -16.63 14.48 -9.44
CA VAL A 264 -17.94 14.67 -10.07
C VAL A 264 -18.79 15.62 -9.24
N CYS A 265 -18.89 15.45 -7.91
CA CYS A 265 -19.62 16.37 -7.04
C CYS A 265 -19.09 17.82 -7.14
N MET A 266 -17.76 18.00 -7.09
CA MET A 266 -17.16 19.33 -7.22
C MET A 266 -17.38 19.92 -8.63
N PHE A 267 -17.37 19.12 -9.67
CA PHE A 267 -17.69 19.53 -11.04
C PHE A 267 -19.15 19.95 -11.15
N LEU A 268 -20.10 19.17 -10.60
CA LEU A 268 -21.53 19.53 -10.52
C LEU A 268 -21.74 20.89 -9.86
N LEU A 269 -21.11 21.11 -8.70
CA LEU A 269 -21.20 22.39 -7.98
C LEU A 269 -20.57 23.54 -8.77
N SER A 270 -19.45 23.28 -9.47
CA SER A 270 -18.80 24.33 -10.29
C SER A 270 -19.61 24.74 -11.49
N VAL A 271 -20.16 23.76 -12.23
CA VAL A 271 -21.07 24.07 -13.39
C VAL A 271 -22.39 24.65 -12.92
N GLY A 272 -22.97 24.11 -11.82
CA GLY A 272 -24.19 24.66 -11.22
C GLY A 272 -24.03 26.12 -10.78
N ALA A 273 -22.87 26.47 -10.19
CA ALA A 273 -22.57 27.87 -9.84
C ALA A 273 -22.52 28.77 -11.08
N LYS A 274 -21.90 28.32 -12.19
CA LYS A 274 -21.86 29.04 -13.46
C LYS A 274 -23.26 29.24 -14.05
N ILE A 275 -24.09 28.21 -14.03
CA ILE A 275 -25.47 28.23 -14.48
C ILE A 275 -26.28 29.25 -13.64
N ALA A 276 -26.08 29.23 -12.31
CA ALA A 276 -26.75 30.14 -11.38
C ALA A 276 -26.16 31.58 -11.36
N GLY A 277 -25.16 31.89 -12.19
CA GLY A 277 -24.46 33.18 -12.18
C GLY A 277 -23.71 33.49 -10.89
N ARG A 278 -23.29 32.42 -10.12
CA ARG A 278 -22.57 32.54 -8.86
C ARG A 278 -21.10 32.21 -9.02
N ILE A 279 -20.29 32.79 -8.11
CA ILE A 279 -18.87 32.46 -8.04
C ILE A 279 -18.70 31.12 -7.26
N TYR A 280 -18.03 30.15 -7.88
CA TYR A 280 -17.70 28.89 -7.22
C TYR A 280 -16.58 29.07 -6.18
N ASP A 281 -16.87 28.74 -4.91
CA ASP A 281 -15.89 28.71 -3.82
C ASP A 281 -15.39 27.26 -3.61
N MET A 282 -14.17 27.02 -4.04
CA MET A 282 -13.57 25.66 -4.02
C MET A 282 -13.56 25.00 -2.63
N PRO A 283 -13.19 25.68 -1.52
CA PRO A 283 -13.23 25.06 -0.19
C PRO A 283 -14.66 24.70 0.25
N THR A 284 -15.66 25.51 -0.08
CA THR A 284 -17.07 25.19 0.22
C THR A 284 -17.57 24.01 -0.59
N GLY A 285 -17.23 23.94 -1.89
CA GLY A 285 -17.56 22.79 -2.74
C GLY A 285 -16.90 21.49 -2.26
N MET A 286 -15.66 21.59 -1.82
CA MET A 286 -14.92 20.46 -1.23
C MET A 286 -15.60 19.97 0.07
N ALA A 287 -15.96 20.90 0.97
CA ALA A 287 -16.61 20.56 2.24
C ALA A 287 -17.99 19.91 2.00
N ALA A 288 -18.76 20.40 1.03
CA ALA A 288 -20.04 19.80 0.65
C ALA A 288 -19.86 18.38 0.10
N ALA A 289 -18.87 18.16 -0.77
CA ALA A 289 -18.56 16.82 -1.27
C ALA A 289 -18.11 15.87 -0.15
N ALA A 290 -17.31 16.35 0.81
CA ALA A 290 -16.88 15.56 1.96
C ALA A 290 -18.06 15.15 2.83
N ILE A 291 -18.97 16.06 3.15
CA ILE A 291 -20.18 15.76 3.92
C ILE A 291 -21.01 14.68 3.24
N LEU A 292 -21.28 14.81 1.93
CA LEU A 292 -22.07 13.83 1.19
C LEU A 292 -21.43 12.43 1.23
N ILE A 293 -20.11 12.34 1.00
CA ILE A 293 -19.38 11.07 0.99
C ILE A 293 -19.35 10.44 2.40
N LEU A 294 -19.10 11.24 3.43
CA LEU A 294 -19.03 10.74 4.81
C LEU A 294 -20.39 10.38 5.39
N MET A 295 -21.48 11.02 4.92
CA MET A 295 -22.84 10.62 5.28
C MET A 295 -23.23 9.30 4.62
N GLU A 296 -22.73 9.00 3.42
CA GLU A 296 -22.94 7.71 2.77
C GLU A 296 -22.20 6.59 3.52
N ASN A 297 -20.91 6.79 3.80
CA ASN A 297 -20.11 5.82 4.56
C ASN A 297 -18.98 6.51 5.37
N PRO A 298 -19.10 6.59 6.71
CA PRO A 298 -18.07 7.16 7.57
C PRO A 298 -16.68 6.49 7.45
N ALA A 299 -16.63 5.21 7.06
CA ALA A 299 -15.39 4.47 6.90
C ALA A 299 -14.43 5.08 5.87
N TYR A 300 -14.91 5.94 4.98
CA TYR A 300 -14.03 6.67 4.04
C TYR A 300 -12.99 7.56 4.72
N LEU A 301 -13.13 7.88 6.00
CA LEU A 301 -12.08 8.54 6.79
C LEU A 301 -10.81 7.67 6.94
N LEU A 302 -10.90 6.36 6.72
CA LEU A 302 -9.76 5.44 6.73
C LEU A 302 -9.19 5.20 5.32
N ASP A 303 -9.87 5.67 4.27
CA ASP A 303 -9.43 5.45 2.88
C ASP A 303 -8.30 6.40 2.48
N GLY A 304 -7.16 5.84 2.05
CA GLY A 304 -6.02 6.61 1.57
C GLY A 304 -6.37 7.51 0.38
N GLY A 305 -7.24 7.05 -0.52
CA GLY A 305 -7.71 7.82 -1.67
C GLY A 305 -8.52 9.05 -1.25
N PHE A 306 -9.39 8.92 -0.24
CA PHE A 306 -10.11 10.04 0.36
C PHE A 306 -9.12 11.05 0.97
N LEU A 307 -8.28 10.60 1.89
CA LEU A 307 -7.36 11.47 2.63
C LEU A 307 -6.37 12.21 1.71
N LEU A 308 -5.73 11.51 0.76
CA LEU A 308 -4.81 12.12 -0.20
C LEU A 308 -5.51 13.11 -1.12
N SER A 309 -6.72 12.78 -1.56
CA SER A 309 -7.51 13.61 -2.45
C SER A 309 -7.95 14.91 -1.77
N PHE A 310 -8.49 14.84 -0.55
CA PHE A 310 -8.88 16.01 0.22
C PHE A 310 -7.68 16.81 0.72
N GLY A 311 -6.62 16.15 1.16
CA GLY A 311 -5.35 16.78 1.56
C GLY A 311 -4.74 17.62 0.45
N SER A 312 -4.72 17.11 -0.79
CA SER A 312 -4.25 17.85 -1.97
C SER A 312 -5.08 19.11 -2.23
N VAL A 313 -6.42 18.99 -2.16
CA VAL A 313 -7.32 20.13 -2.39
C VAL A 313 -7.22 21.16 -1.26
N ILE A 314 -7.00 20.75 -0.01
CA ILE A 314 -6.69 21.67 1.11
C ILE A 314 -5.39 22.43 0.82
N GLY A 315 -4.36 21.74 0.35
CA GLY A 315 -3.10 22.37 -0.06
C GLY A 315 -3.30 23.45 -1.11
N ILE A 316 -4.01 23.11 -2.20
CA ILE A 316 -4.28 24.03 -3.31
C ILE A 316 -5.25 25.15 -2.92
N GLY A 317 -6.32 24.84 -2.17
CA GLY A 317 -7.39 25.79 -1.86
C GLY A 317 -7.14 26.70 -0.65
N CYS A 318 -6.31 26.26 0.30
CA CYS A 318 -6.10 26.98 1.57
C CYS A 318 -4.67 27.47 1.77
N VAL A 319 -3.66 26.69 1.34
CA VAL A 319 -2.23 27.02 1.56
C VAL A 319 -1.64 27.74 0.35
N TRP A 320 -1.86 27.23 -0.85
CA TRP A 320 -1.31 27.77 -2.09
C TRP A 320 -1.63 29.28 -2.31
N PRO A 321 -2.86 29.80 -2.07
CA PRO A 321 -3.14 31.22 -2.23
C PRO A 321 -2.26 32.13 -1.36
N LEU A 322 -1.86 31.67 -0.17
CA LEU A 322 -0.97 32.42 0.74
C LEU A 322 0.46 32.48 0.18
N VAL A 323 0.94 31.38 -0.38
CA VAL A 323 2.27 31.34 -1.03
C VAL A 323 2.27 32.23 -2.26
N GLN A 324 1.20 32.20 -3.06
CA GLN A 324 1.04 33.03 -4.24
C GLN A 324 1.02 34.51 -3.90
N GLU A 325 0.22 34.92 -2.89
CA GLU A 325 0.18 36.30 -2.40
C GLU A 325 1.57 36.78 -1.94
N GLY A 326 2.28 35.94 -1.18
CA GLY A 326 3.65 36.23 -0.74
C GLY A 326 4.62 36.45 -1.91
N MET A 327 4.52 35.62 -2.96
CA MET A 327 5.35 35.73 -4.17
C MET A 327 4.97 36.96 -5.01
N ASP A 328 3.69 37.31 -5.11
CA ASP A 328 3.24 38.51 -5.84
C ASP A 328 3.75 39.81 -5.18
N VAL A 329 3.77 39.87 -3.86
CA VAL A 329 4.36 40.99 -3.11
C VAL A 329 5.85 41.14 -3.43
N LEU A 330 6.59 40.02 -3.56
CA LEU A 330 8.01 40.02 -3.93
C LEU A 330 8.25 40.47 -5.38
N ASN A 331 7.39 40.03 -6.29
CA ASN A 331 7.52 40.32 -7.71
C ASN A 331 7.07 41.74 -8.07
N ARG A 332 6.18 42.38 -7.29
CA ARG A 332 5.77 43.77 -7.50
C ARG A 332 6.95 44.76 -7.51
N LYS A 333 7.98 44.49 -6.67
CA LYS A 333 9.24 45.29 -6.65
C LYS A 333 10.16 45.09 -7.85
N LYS A 334 9.98 43.99 -8.65
CA LYS A 334 10.79 43.63 -9.83
C LYS A 334 10.08 43.82 -11.16
N ARG A 335 8.81 44.23 -11.16
CA ARG A 335 7.93 44.24 -12.36
C ARG A 335 8.32 45.23 -13.46
N SER A 336 9.29 46.12 -13.27
CA SER A 336 9.61 47.15 -14.28
C SER A 336 10.37 46.66 -15.51
N LYS A 337 10.94 45.43 -15.54
CA LYS A 337 11.67 44.84 -16.71
C LYS A 337 11.60 43.32 -16.73
N VAL A 338 10.43 42.72 -16.91
CA VAL A 338 10.36 41.24 -17.06
C VAL A 338 10.22 40.90 -18.54
N ASN A 339 11.31 40.43 -19.17
CA ASN A 339 11.36 39.80 -20.50
C ASN A 339 10.54 38.49 -20.51
N GLU A 340 10.17 37.99 -21.71
CA GLU A 340 9.44 36.73 -21.86
C GLU A 340 10.09 35.54 -21.16
N LYS A 341 11.42 35.44 -21.18
CA LYS A 341 12.19 34.42 -20.43
C LYS A 341 11.92 34.51 -18.91
N GLY A 342 11.71 35.71 -18.37
CA GLY A 342 11.36 35.92 -16.97
C GLY A 342 9.92 35.44 -16.64
N LYS A 343 8.98 35.55 -17.59
CA LYS A 343 7.61 35.04 -17.41
C LYS A 343 7.56 33.51 -17.36
N ILE A 344 8.32 32.82 -18.23
CA ILE A 344 8.43 31.35 -18.24
C ILE A 344 9.06 30.86 -16.94
N ARG A 345 10.19 31.44 -16.52
CA ARG A 345 10.84 31.11 -15.23
C ARG A 345 9.90 31.27 -14.04
N ASN A 346 9.11 32.33 -14.02
CA ASN A 346 8.14 32.57 -12.93
C ASN A 346 7.00 31.51 -12.95
N LYS A 347 6.51 31.12 -14.15
CA LYS A 347 5.53 30.04 -14.26
C LYS A 347 6.08 28.71 -13.74
N LEU A 348 7.27 28.32 -14.13
CA LEU A 348 7.93 27.09 -13.64
C LEU A 348 8.12 27.13 -12.13
N LEU A 349 8.61 28.27 -11.58
CA LEU A 349 8.77 28.42 -10.13
C LEU A 349 7.43 28.30 -9.39
N MET A 350 6.35 28.91 -9.91
CA MET A 350 5.03 28.84 -9.30
C MET A 350 4.47 27.41 -9.36
N SER A 351 4.66 26.67 -10.45
CA SER A 351 4.27 25.27 -10.56
C SER A 351 5.07 24.38 -9.59
N PHE A 352 6.37 24.62 -9.46
CA PHE A 352 7.24 23.93 -8.50
C PHE A 352 6.76 24.14 -7.05
N LEU A 353 6.51 25.41 -6.68
CA LEU A 353 6.01 25.75 -5.34
C LEU A 353 4.63 25.15 -5.07
N ALA A 354 3.73 25.15 -6.08
CA ALA A 354 2.42 24.53 -5.93
C ALA A 354 2.53 23.00 -5.68
N SER A 355 3.39 22.31 -6.43
CA SER A 355 3.68 20.89 -6.19
C SER A 355 4.26 20.66 -4.79
N GLY A 356 5.19 21.51 -4.35
CA GLY A 356 5.76 21.47 -2.99
C GLY A 356 4.72 21.66 -1.89
N VAL A 357 3.77 22.59 -2.08
CA VAL A 357 2.66 22.79 -1.13
C VAL A 357 1.77 21.55 -1.04
N VAL A 358 1.42 20.95 -2.18
CA VAL A 358 0.63 19.70 -2.19
C VAL A 358 1.40 18.59 -1.49
N GLN A 359 2.68 18.43 -1.79
CA GLN A 359 3.50 17.39 -1.16
C GLN A 359 3.63 17.60 0.36
N LEU A 360 3.86 18.83 0.83
CA LEU A 360 3.90 19.14 2.26
C LEU A 360 2.55 18.87 2.96
N THR A 361 1.44 19.23 2.35
CA THR A 361 0.12 18.99 2.96
C THR A 361 -0.28 17.51 2.98
N THR A 362 0.24 16.69 2.07
CA THR A 362 -0.06 15.26 1.98
C THR A 362 1.03 14.38 2.60
N LEU A 363 2.19 14.93 2.96
CA LEU A 363 3.35 14.17 3.45
C LEU A 363 3.03 13.18 4.58
N PRO A 364 2.35 13.57 5.68
CA PRO A 364 2.02 12.62 6.75
C PRO A 364 1.12 11.48 6.28
N ILE A 365 0.20 11.77 5.37
CA ILE A 365 -0.73 10.78 4.81
C ILE A 365 0.03 9.80 3.91
N VAL A 366 0.92 10.30 3.05
CA VAL A 366 1.76 9.46 2.17
C VAL A 366 2.65 8.53 3.01
N LEU A 367 3.32 9.05 4.04
CA LEU A 367 4.15 8.24 4.93
C LEU A 367 3.33 7.23 5.73
N TRP A 368 2.10 7.57 6.14
CA TRP A 368 1.21 6.65 6.84
C TRP A 368 0.86 5.41 6.03
N PHE A 369 0.58 5.58 4.72
CA PHE A 369 0.14 4.48 3.85
C PHE A 369 1.27 3.78 3.11
N TYR A 370 2.36 4.48 2.78
CA TYR A 370 3.41 3.94 1.92
C TYR A 370 4.79 3.86 2.60
N GLY A 371 5.00 4.54 3.74
CA GLY A 371 6.29 4.61 4.43
C GLY A 371 7.40 5.34 3.67
N GLU A 372 7.11 5.77 2.42
CA GLU A 372 8.07 6.43 1.53
C GLU A 372 7.45 7.61 0.80
N VAL A 373 8.29 8.55 0.36
CA VAL A 373 7.86 9.67 -0.48
C VAL A 373 8.91 9.99 -1.54
N SER A 374 8.44 10.23 -2.77
CA SER A 374 9.33 10.68 -3.85
C SER A 374 9.71 12.14 -3.67
N VAL A 375 11.00 12.40 -3.51
CA VAL A 375 11.56 13.77 -3.49
C VAL A 375 11.53 14.36 -4.90
N MET A 376 11.82 13.53 -5.91
CA MET A 376 11.82 13.94 -7.33
C MET A 376 10.41 14.09 -7.91
N GLY A 377 9.38 13.58 -7.24
CA GLY A 377 7.99 13.74 -7.67
C GLY A 377 7.58 15.21 -7.88
N ILE A 378 8.16 16.16 -7.11
CA ILE A 378 7.91 17.60 -7.31
C ILE A 378 8.39 18.04 -8.71
N PHE A 379 9.55 17.59 -9.14
CA PHE A 379 10.13 17.93 -10.46
C PHE A 379 9.40 17.22 -11.59
N LEU A 380 9.09 15.93 -11.41
CA LEU A 380 8.33 15.17 -12.41
C LEU A 380 6.95 15.77 -12.63
N ASN A 381 6.28 16.24 -11.60
CA ASN A 381 4.97 16.88 -11.72
C ASN A 381 4.99 18.17 -12.56
N LEU A 382 6.13 18.84 -12.70
CA LEU A 382 6.26 19.96 -13.65
C LEU A 382 6.06 19.51 -15.11
N LEU A 383 6.42 18.27 -15.43
CA LEU A 383 6.26 17.69 -16.76
C LEU A 383 4.91 16.97 -16.88
N VAL A 384 4.59 16.16 -15.86
CA VAL A 384 3.44 15.25 -15.88
C VAL A 384 2.11 16.02 -15.85
N LEU A 385 1.95 17.01 -14.98
CA LEU A 385 0.67 17.72 -14.84
C LEU A 385 0.23 18.45 -16.12
N PRO A 386 1.08 19.16 -16.88
CA PRO A 386 0.65 19.76 -18.13
C PRO A 386 0.45 18.75 -19.26
N THR A 387 1.15 17.62 -19.27
CA THR A 387 1.12 16.65 -20.38
C THR A 387 0.11 15.52 -20.18
N VAL A 388 -0.32 15.21 -18.94
CA VAL A 388 -1.36 14.21 -18.68
C VAL A 388 -2.69 14.53 -19.36
N GLY A 389 -3.00 15.80 -19.57
CA GLY A 389 -4.18 16.23 -20.35
C GLY A 389 -4.14 15.78 -21.80
N ILE A 390 -2.95 15.73 -22.41
CA ILE A 390 -2.76 15.21 -23.77
C ILE A 390 -2.93 13.69 -23.79
N VAL A 391 -2.38 12.98 -22.78
CA VAL A 391 -2.56 11.52 -22.65
C VAL A 391 -4.04 11.19 -22.51
N LEU A 392 -4.75 11.86 -21.59
CA LEU A 392 -6.17 11.65 -21.36
C LEU A 392 -7.00 11.99 -22.62
N GLY A 393 -6.71 13.12 -23.26
CA GLY A 393 -7.41 13.54 -24.49
C GLY A 393 -7.17 12.60 -25.65
N SER A 394 -5.92 12.17 -25.87
CA SER A 394 -5.58 11.23 -26.94
C SER A 394 -6.17 9.84 -26.70
N GLY A 395 -6.15 9.33 -25.49
CA GLY A 395 -6.77 8.05 -25.12
C GLY A 395 -8.29 8.09 -25.28
N THR A 396 -8.94 9.18 -24.80
CA THR A 396 -10.40 9.37 -24.98
C THR A 396 -10.79 9.51 -26.46
N ALA A 397 -10.03 10.28 -27.23
CA ALA A 397 -10.26 10.43 -28.68
C ALA A 397 -10.03 9.09 -29.40
N GLY A 398 -8.99 8.34 -29.03
CA GLY A 398 -8.70 7.00 -29.56
C GLY A 398 -9.84 6.02 -29.30
N ALA A 399 -10.35 5.95 -28.04
CA ALA A 399 -11.46 5.10 -27.67
C ALA A 399 -12.73 5.44 -28.48
N LEU A 400 -13.07 6.74 -28.62
CA LEU A 400 -14.23 7.18 -29.37
C LEU A 400 -14.10 6.97 -30.88
N LEU A 401 -12.97 7.34 -31.49
CA LEU A 401 -12.71 7.12 -32.91
C LEU A 401 -12.64 5.64 -33.28
N GLY A 402 -12.16 4.80 -32.33
CA GLY A 402 -12.09 3.36 -32.52
C GLY A 402 -13.44 2.66 -32.65
N LEU A 403 -14.54 3.30 -32.23
CA LEU A 403 -15.89 2.83 -32.52
C LEU A 403 -16.24 2.91 -34.00
N VAL A 404 -15.55 3.80 -34.76
CA VAL A 404 -15.80 4.01 -36.19
C VAL A 404 -14.66 3.42 -37.03
N THR A 405 -13.40 3.64 -36.65
CA THR A 405 -12.24 3.21 -37.40
C THR A 405 -11.01 2.96 -36.52
N VAL A 406 -10.43 1.78 -36.62
CA VAL A 406 -9.21 1.40 -35.90
C VAL A 406 -7.99 2.28 -36.33
N ARG A 407 -7.91 2.66 -37.63
CA ARG A 407 -6.84 3.51 -38.12
C ARG A 407 -6.89 4.92 -37.51
N GLY A 408 -8.10 5.47 -37.38
CA GLY A 408 -8.33 6.76 -36.72
C GLY A 408 -7.97 6.71 -35.23
N ALA A 409 -8.32 5.62 -34.54
CA ALA A 409 -7.95 5.40 -33.14
C ALA A 409 -6.44 5.33 -32.97
N PHE A 410 -5.74 4.57 -33.83
CA PHE A 410 -4.29 4.44 -33.78
C PHE A 410 -3.58 5.81 -33.91
N LEU A 411 -4.02 6.66 -34.84
CA LEU A 411 -3.44 8.00 -35.01
C LEU A 411 -3.73 8.89 -33.80
N ALA A 412 -4.93 8.78 -33.21
CA ALA A 412 -5.32 9.60 -32.07
C ALA A 412 -4.54 9.28 -30.79
N VAL A 413 -4.14 8.02 -30.57
CA VAL A 413 -3.40 7.63 -29.36
C VAL A 413 -1.89 7.91 -29.43
N VAL A 414 -1.32 8.15 -30.63
CA VAL A 414 0.14 8.36 -30.80
C VAL A 414 0.71 9.42 -29.87
N PRO A 415 0.14 10.63 -29.71
CA PRO A 415 0.72 11.64 -28.82
C PRO A 415 0.79 11.17 -27.37
N GLY A 416 -0.25 10.50 -26.89
CA GLY A 416 -0.28 9.96 -25.53
C GLY A 416 0.72 8.83 -25.33
N ARG A 417 0.90 7.94 -26.32
CA ARG A 417 1.89 6.86 -26.27
C ARG A 417 3.32 7.41 -26.14
N ILE A 418 3.66 8.43 -26.93
CA ILE A 418 4.98 9.08 -26.86
C ILE A 418 5.22 9.65 -25.46
N ILE A 419 4.21 10.29 -24.86
CA ILE A 419 4.31 10.88 -23.52
C ILE A 419 4.45 9.78 -22.46
N LEU A 420 3.67 8.70 -22.53
CA LEU A 420 3.76 7.57 -21.57
C LEU A 420 5.12 6.88 -21.62
N ARG A 421 5.68 6.66 -22.82
CA ARG A 421 7.07 6.18 -22.96
C ARG A 421 8.09 7.13 -22.37
N GLY A 422 7.85 8.43 -22.52
CA GLY A 422 8.68 9.45 -21.87
C GLY A 422 8.62 9.36 -20.33
N TYR A 423 7.44 9.11 -19.77
CA TYR A 423 7.31 8.91 -18.32
C TYR A 423 8.03 7.63 -17.88
N GLU A 424 7.85 6.53 -18.60
CA GLU A 424 8.52 5.27 -18.28
C GLU A 424 10.05 5.43 -18.32
N PHE A 425 10.60 6.01 -19.39
CA PHE A 425 12.03 6.31 -19.48
C PHE A 425 12.54 7.13 -18.31
N LEU A 426 11.81 8.19 -17.92
CA LEU A 426 12.20 9.04 -16.79
C LEU A 426 12.11 8.31 -15.45
N THR A 427 11.11 7.44 -15.26
CA THR A 427 10.97 6.68 -14.02
C THR A 427 12.05 5.62 -13.88
N VAL A 428 12.47 4.97 -14.98
CA VAL A 428 13.63 4.06 -14.99
C VAL A 428 14.91 4.80 -14.65
N LEU A 429 15.13 5.96 -15.28
CA LEU A 429 16.34 6.77 -15.02
C LEU A 429 16.41 7.23 -13.55
N LEU A 430 15.28 7.65 -12.98
CA LEU A 430 15.20 8.11 -11.58
C LEU A 430 15.24 6.96 -10.58
N GLY A 431 14.76 5.76 -10.93
CA GLY A 431 14.84 4.56 -10.11
C GLY A 431 16.27 4.19 -9.72
N ARG A 432 17.23 4.44 -10.62
CA ARG A 432 18.67 4.22 -10.37
C ARG A 432 19.28 5.16 -9.33
N LEU A 433 18.59 6.24 -8.98
CA LEU A 433 19.08 7.26 -8.06
C LEU A 433 18.41 7.12 -6.70
N SER A 434 19.08 6.49 -5.78
CA SER A 434 18.55 6.17 -4.43
C SER A 434 18.09 7.39 -3.61
N PHE A 435 18.60 8.61 -3.89
CA PHE A 435 18.15 9.84 -3.22
C PHE A 435 16.81 10.37 -3.76
N CYS A 436 16.28 9.80 -4.84
CA CYS A 436 15.02 10.24 -5.43
C CYS A 436 13.81 9.89 -4.57
N THR A 437 13.93 8.87 -3.71
CA THR A 437 12.87 8.43 -2.81
C THR A 437 13.39 8.40 -1.38
N TRP A 438 12.66 9.04 -0.48
CA TRP A 438 12.95 9.02 0.95
C TRP A 438 12.03 8.03 1.66
N ILE A 439 12.61 7.00 2.28
CA ILE A 439 11.91 6.06 3.15
C ILE A 439 11.89 6.68 4.55
N GLY A 440 10.80 7.38 4.86
CA GLY A 440 10.65 8.13 6.11
C GLY A 440 10.01 7.32 7.23
N GLY A 441 9.49 6.14 6.93
CA GLY A 441 8.75 5.31 7.89
C GLY A 441 7.32 5.79 8.13
N LYS A 442 6.52 4.92 8.76
CA LYS A 442 5.15 5.26 9.20
C LYS A 442 5.20 6.14 10.45
N PRO A 443 4.66 7.36 10.42
CA PRO A 443 4.65 8.24 11.59
C PRO A 443 3.65 7.78 12.64
N GLU A 444 3.92 8.07 13.90
CA GLU A 444 2.96 7.93 14.99
C GLU A 444 1.88 9.02 14.93
N VAL A 445 0.70 8.73 15.50
CA VAL A 445 -0.44 9.67 15.46
C VAL A 445 -0.09 11.04 16.04
N TRP A 446 0.66 11.09 17.16
CA TRP A 446 1.09 12.34 17.79
C TRP A 446 2.02 13.18 16.89
N GLN A 447 2.85 12.52 16.07
CA GLN A 447 3.71 13.19 15.09
C GLN A 447 2.88 13.84 13.98
N ILE A 448 1.85 13.12 13.48
CA ILE A 448 0.91 13.66 12.48
C ILE A 448 0.18 14.89 13.01
N VAL A 449 -0.34 14.79 14.24
CA VAL A 449 -1.03 15.90 14.90
C VAL A 449 -0.08 17.09 15.08
N GLY A 450 1.11 16.85 15.61
CA GLY A 450 2.13 17.87 15.80
C GLY A 450 2.56 18.55 14.49
N TYR A 451 2.75 17.76 13.43
CA TYR A 451 3.06 18.25 12.09
C TYR A 451 2.00 19.24 11.57
N TYR A 452 0.71 18.83 11.62
CA TYR A 452 -0.37 19.70 11.15
C TYR A 452 -0.59 20.91 12.05
N LEU A 453 -0.34 20.80 13.36
CA LEU A 453 -0.36 21.97 14.27
C LEU A 453 0.71 23.01 13.90
N VAL A 454 1.93 22.57 13.57
CA VAL A 454 3.01 23.46 13.11
C VAL A 454 2.61 24.16 11.81
N LEU A 455 2.08 23.42 10.81
CA LEU A 455 1.62 24.01 9.56
C LEU A 455 0.43 24.96 9.75
N ALA A 456 -0.54 24.60 10.59
CA ALA A 456 -1.68 25.46 10.92
C ALA A 456 -1.22 26.77 11.61
N THR A 457 -0.25 26.69 12.51
CA THR A 457 0.36 27.85 13.17
C THR A 457 1.06 28.75 12.16
N ALA A 458 1.82 28.18 11.21
CA ALA A 458 2.45 28.95 10.15
C ALA A 458 1.42 29.70 9.28
N VAL A 459 0.34 29.04 8.89
CA VAL A 459 -0.78 29.64 8.15
C VAL A 459 -1.47 30.74 8.97
N TRP A 460 -1.70 30.49 10.26
CA TRP A 460 -2.30 31.46 11.16
C TRP A 460 -1.43 32.72 11.34
N MET A 461 -0.14 32.54 11.60
CA MET A 461 0.83 33.66 11.74
C MET A 461 0.87 34.51 10.48
N TYR A 462 0.85 33.89 9.30
CA TYR A 462 0.80 34.62 8.02
C TYR A 462 -0.48 35.46 7.91
N ARG A 463 -1.65 34.88 8.18
CA ARG A 463 -2.96 35.56 8.09
C ARG A 463 -3.15 36.64 9.15
N ALA A 464 -2.67 36.41 10.37
CA ALA A 464 -2.75 37.38 11.46
C ALA A 464 -1.86 38.60 11.24
N GLY A 465 -1.00 38.56 10.22
CA GLY A 465 -0.08 39.65 9.92
C GLY A 465 1.00 39.84 10.99
N VAL A 466 1.21 38.84 11.88
CA VAL A 466 2.21 38.87 12.94
C VAL A 466 3.59 39.23 12.42
N MET A 467 3.81 38.98 11.13
CA MET A 467 5.08 39.26 10.44
C MET A 467 4.92 40.22 9.25
N LYS A 468 3.85 41.01 9.18
CA LYS A 468 3.76 42.11 8.23
C LYS A 468 4.64 43.28 8.71
N SER A 469 5.75 43.44 8.02
CA SER A 469 6.65 44.59 8.30
C SER A 469 6.51 45.66 7.23
N GLU A 470 6.31 46.85 7.65
CA GLU A 470 6.40 48.08 6.80
C GLU A 470 7.84 48.41 6.43
N ASN A 471 8.85 47.91 7.14
CA ASN A 471 10.27 48.30 7.01
C ASN A 471 11.17 47.15 6.55
N GLY A 472 11.63 47.24 5.28
CA GLY A 472 12.97 46.84 4.87
C GLY A 472 13.24 45.36 4.53
N LYS A 473 14.20 45.13 3.62
CA LYS A 473 14.70 43.85 3.09
C LYS A 473 15.21 42.86 4.16
N ILE A 474 15.78 43.34 5.24
CA ILE A 474 16.38 42.56 6.34
C ILE A 474 15.30 41.82 7.13
N PHE A 475 14.16 42.44 7.34
CA PHE A 475 13.05 41.84 8.07
C PHE A 475 12.32 40.73 7.24
N ALA A 476 12.22 40.93 5.92
CA ALA A 476 11.63 39.92 5.03
C ALA A 476 12.48 38.62 4.97
N TRP A 477 13.81 38.68 5.15
CA TRP A 477 14.66 37.51 5.25
C TRP A 477 14.45 36.75 6.56
N LYS A 478 14.35 37.43 7.69
CA LYS A 478 14.08 36.80 9.00
C LYS A 478 12.74 36.08 9.00
N ILE A 479 11.71 36.65 8.41
CA ILE A 479 10.39 36.04 8.27
C ILE A 479 10.46 34.73 7.46
N ARG A 480 11.17 34.73 6.33
CA ARG A 480 11.35 33.53 5.51
C ARG A 480 12.11 32.45 6.25
N ALA A 481 13.15 32.83 7.01
CA ALA A 481 13.91 31.89 7.82
C ALA A 481 13.04 31.22 8.88
N VAL A 482 12.11 31.97 9.51
CA VAL A 482 11.16 31.40 10.48
C VAL A 482 10.21 30.39 9.80
N TYR A 483 9.61 30.71 8.65
CA TYR A 483 8.75 29.73 7.95
C TYR A 483 9.51 28.51 7.46
N ALA A 484 10.71 28.70 6.92
CA ALA A 484 11.59 27.60 6.55
C ALA A 484 11.95 26.74 7.78
N GLY A 485 12.26 27.37 8.91
CA GLY A 485 12.52 26.68 10.18
C GLY A 485 11.31 25.89 10.66
N MET A 486 10.09 26.42 10.56
CA MET A 486 8.87 25.71 10.91
C MET A 486 8.64 24.49 10.01
N VAL A 487 8.87 24.60 8.70
CA VAL A 487 8.77 23.46 7.77
C VAL A 487 9.84 22.42 8.07
N CYS A 488 11.09 22.83 8.29
CA CYS A 488 12.17 21.92 8.69
C CYS A 488 11.82 21.21 10.02
N PHE A 489 11.33 21.94 11.01
CA PHE A 489 10.92 21.38 12.29
C PHE A 489 9.77 20.36 12.12
N ALA A 490 8.78 20.66 11.30
CA ALA A 490 7.69 19.74 11.00
C ALA A 490 8.20 18.44 10.35
N ILE A 491 9.15 18.53 9.41
CA ILE A 491 9.77 17.37 8.77
C ILE A 491 10.60 16.57 9.79
N LEU A 492 11.38 17.24 10.63
CA LEU A 492 12.14 16.58 11.70
C LEU A 492 11.23 15.87 12.70
N LEU A 493 10.12 16.50 13.07
CA LEU A 493 9.12 15.91 13.97
C LEU A 493 8.54 14.62 13.43
N ILE A 494 8.15 14.59 12.13
CA ILE A 494 7.55 13.41 11.51
C ILE A 494 8.57 12.30 11.26
N SER A 495 9.86 12.67 11.17
CA SER A 495 10.97 11.74 10.94
C SER A 495 11.57 11.21 12.24
N TYR A 496 11.21 11.79 13.38
CA TYR A 496 11.79 11.40 14.67
C TYR A 496 11.48 9.95 15.00
N ARG A 497 12.50 9.20 15.36
CA ARG A 497 12.38 7.83 15.88
C ARG A 497 13.12 7.78 17.22
N PRO A 498 12.49 7.24 18.27
CA PRO A 498 13.17 7.06 19.55
C PRO A 498 14.37 6.14 19.36
N HIS A 499 15.42 6.38 20.15
CA HIS A 499 16.61 5.53 20.13
C HIS A 499 16.28 4.18 20.81
N GLU A 500 16.65 3.10 20.14
CA GLU A 500 16.54 1.73 20.64
C GLU A 500 17.91 1.07 20.51
N ASP A 501 18.36 0.34 21.54
CA ASP A 501 19.61 -0.42 21.46
C ASP A 501 19.48 -1.52 20.41
N PHE A 502 18.36 -2.25 20.48
CA PHE A 502 17.96 -3.20 19.43
C PHE A 502 16.45 -3.48 19.44
N ARG A 503 15.95 -3.93 18.32
CA ARG A 503 14.58 -4.41 18.11
C ARG A 503 14.61 -5.68 17.27
N ILE A 504 13.95 -6.74 17.75
CA ILE A 504 13.74 -7.98 17.01
C ILE A 504 12.25 -8.04 16.67
N ALA A 505 11.91 -8.25 15.42
CA ALA A 505 10.54 -8.42 14.96
C ALA A 505 10.39 -9.72 14.18
N CYS A 506 9.73 -10.71 14.79
CA CYS A 506 9.32 -11.93 14.12
C CYS A 506 8.00 -11.66 13.40
N LEU A 507 8.03 -11.63 12.09
CA LEU A 507 6.87 -11.30 11.24
C LEU A 507 5.92 -12.49 11.12
N ASP A 508 4.63 -12.23 10.99
CA ASP A 508 3.68 -13.24 10.53
C ASP A 508 3.77 -13.38 9.01
N VAL A 509 4.67 -14.24 8.57
CA VAL A 509 4.84 -14.58 7.15
C VAL A 509 3.96 -15.77 6.72
N GLY A 510 3.14 -16.30 7.63
CA GLY A 510 2.40 -17.53 7.41
C GLY A 510 3.23 -18.76 7.73
N GLN A 511 3.31 -19.73 6.82
CA GLN A 511 4.19 -20.89 6.99
C GLN A 511 5.57 -20.56 6.42
N GLY A 512 6.51 -20.26 7.30
CA GLY A 512 7.86 -19.82 6.98
C GLY A 512 8.43 -18.89 8.06
N ASP A 513 9.59 -18.32 7.80
CA ASP A 513 10.29 -17.40 8.70
C ASP A 513 10.60 -16.06 8.04
N GLY A 514 10.56 -15.01 8.86
CA GLY A 514 10.97 -13.66 8.48
C GLY A 514 11.18 -12.82 9.73
N ILE A 515 12.44 -12.50 10.05
CA ILE A 515 12.80 -11.81 11.27
C ILE A 515 13.64 -10.59 10.92
N VAL A 516 13.19 -9.41 11.32
CA VAL A 516 13.94 -8.17 11.14
C VAL A 516 14.57 -7.78 12.47
N VAL A 517 15.87 -7.53 12.45
CA VAL A 517 16.61 -7.03 13.62
C VAL A 517 17.18 -5.64 13.29
N GLU A 518 16.73 -4.65 14.04
CA GLU A 518 17.21 -3.26 13.98
C GLU A 518 18.14 -3.03 15.17
N ILE A 519 19.30 -2.42 14.95
CA ILE A 519 20.34 -2.22 15.97
C ILE A 519 20.76 -0.76 15.96
N GLU A 520 20.67 -0.08 17.13
CA GLU A 520 21.06 1.32 17.35
C GLU A 520 20.45 2.32 16.36
N ASN A 521 19.27 2.01 15.80
CA ASN A 521 18.65 2.77 14.71
C ASN A 521 19.57 2.98 13.48
N ARG A 522 20.58 2.16 13.32
CA ARG A 522 21.64 2.31 12.30
C ARG A 522 21.82 1.06 11.44
N TRP A 523 21.89 -0.11 12.06
CA TRP A 523 22.13 -1.36 11.39
C TRP A 523 20.83 -2.14 11.31
N ASN A 524 20.55 -2.72 10.14
CA ASN A 524 19.34 -3.47 9.91
C ASN A 524 19.69 -4.79 9.22
N ILE A 525 19.23 -5.88 9.78
CA ILE A 525 19.41 -7.20 9.21
C ILE A 525 18.08 -7.91 9.08
N LEU A 526 17.97 -8.76 8.08
CA LEU A 526 16.86 -9.68 7.87
C LEU A 526 17.38 -11.09 8.05
N ILE A 527 16.75 -11.89 8.90
CA ILE A 527 17.03 -13.31 9.06
C ILE A 527 15.85 -14.06 8.46
N ASP A 528 16.10 -14.76 7.37
CA ASP A 528 15.11 -15.40 6.52
C ASP A 528 14.03 -14.42 6.00
N GLY A 529 13.22 -14.85 5.09
CA GLY A 529 12.13 -14.06 4.53
C GLY A 529 11.37 -14.87 3.50
N GLY A 530 10.74 -15.96 3.93
CA GLY A 530 10.03 -16.83 3.02
C GLY A 530 8.66 -17.28 3.53
N SER A 531 7.88 -17.87 2.63
CA SER A 531 6.57 -18.45 2.94
C SER A 531 6.14 -19.42 1.86
N THR A 532 5.56 -20.57 2.28
CA THR A 532 4.95 -21.54 1.35
C THR A 532 3.47 -21.25 1.08
N ASN A 533 2.80 -20.39 1.84
CA ASN A 533 1.35 -20.17 1.72
C ASN A 533 0.94 -18.71 1.50
N LYS A 534 1.89 -17.77 1.52
CA LYS A 534 1.67 -16.37 1.14
C LYS A 534 2.47 -16.05 -0.11
N ASN A 535 1.78 -15.77 -1.20
CA ASN A 535 2.42 -15.37 -2.46
C ASN A 535 2.85 -13.91 -2.41
N GLU A 536 3.90 -13.55 -3.17
CA GLU A 536 4.45 -12.19 -3.25
C GLU A 536 4.76 -11.60 -1.86
N LEU A 537 5.41 -12.41 -0.99
CA LEU A 537 5.74 -12.06 0.40
C LEU A 537 6.62 -10.81 0.47
N GLY A 538 7.63 -10.73 -0.38
CA GLY A 538 8.54 -9.59 -0.47
C GLY A 538 7.78 -8.29 -0.73
N LYS A 539 6.84 -8.32 -1.67
CA LYS A 539 6.06 -7.17 -2.11
C LYS A 539 5.00 -6.71 -1.09
N TYR A 540 4.29 -7.64 -0.46
CA TYR A 540 3.13 -7.30 0.37
C TYR A 540 3.39 -7.32 1.88
N GLN A 541 4.51 -7.89 2.33
CA GLN A 541 4.82 -7.95 3.76
C GLN A 541 6.22 -7.44 4.10
N LEU A 542 7.31 -8.00 3.53
CA LEU A 542 8.68 -7.62 3.89
C LEU A 542 8.98 -6.17 3.52
N LEU A 543 8.82 -5.78 2.26
CA LEU A 543 9.10 -4.42 1.81
C LEU A 543 8.21 -3.37 2.48
N PRO A 544 6.89 -3.58 2.66
CA PRO A 544 6.04 -2.66 3.43
C PRO A 544 6.44 -2.54 4.90
N TYR A 545 6.85 -3.64 5.54
CA TYR A 545 7.38 -3.58 6.92
C TYR A 545 8.64 -2.73 6.98
N LEU A 546 9.64 -3.01 6.15
CA LEU A 546 10.90 -2.26 6.09
C LEU A 546 10.65 -0.77 5.83
N LYS A 547 9.80 -0.45 4.85
CA LYS A 547 9.41 0.93 4.55
C LYS A 547 8.70 1.60 5.73
N SER A 548 7.81 0.90 6.42
CA SER A 548 7.09 1.46 7.57
C SER A 548 7.98 1.72 8.79
N ARG A 549 9.07 0.96 8.92
CA ARG A 549 10.11 1.20 9.93
C ARG A 549 11.09 2.31 9.53
N GLY A 550 11.06 2.76 8.28
CA GLY A 550 12.02 3.74 7.77
C GLY A 550 13.36 3.12 7.38
N ILE A 551 13.40 1.81 7.19
CA ILE A 551 14.59 1.06 6.81
C ILE A 551 14.82 1.22 5.31
N SER A 552 15.86 1.96 4.95
CA SER A 552 16.30 2.18 3.56
C SER A 552 17.50 1.34 3.16
N ARG A 553 18.12 0.63 4.13
CA ARG A 553 19.28 -0.23 3.92
C ARG A 553 19.19 -1.46 4.82
N LEU A 554 19.40 -2.63 4.23
CA LEU A 554 19.73 -3.86 4.93
C LEU A 554 21.23 -4.10 4.86
N ASP A 555 21.87 -4.17 6.01
CA ASP A 555 23.32 -4.40 6.11
C ASP A 555 23.65 -5.87 5.85
N GLY A 556 22.68 -6.78 6.10
CA GLY A 556 22.77 -8.19 5.76
C GLY A 556 21.41 -8.87 5.71
N ILE A 557 21.27 -9.80 4.79
CA ILE A 557 20.21 -10.80 4.78
C ILE A 557 20.88 -12.13 5.12
N TYR A 558 20.50 -12.70 6.24
CA TYR A 558 20.97 -14.02 6.69
C TYR A 558 19.92 -15.05 6.27
N VAL A 559 20.32 -16.00 5.46
CA VAL A 559 19.46 -17.11 5.03
C VAL A 559 19.89 -18.35 5.80
N SER A 560 19.00 -18.89 6.62
CA SER A 560 19.32 -20.08 7.40
C SER A 560 19.55 -21.29 6.50
N HIS A 561 18.67 -21.48 5.53
CA HIS A 561 18.76 -22.52 4.49
C HIS A 561 17.89 -22.13 3.28
N THR A 562 17.87 -22.94 2.23
CA THR A 562 17.37 -22.53 0.91
C THR A 562 15.99 -23.07 0.54
N ASP A 563 15.17 -23.47 1.52
CA ASP A 563 13.79 -23.86 1.28
C ASP A 563 12.89 -22.63 1.05
N GLU A 564 11.82 -22.80 0.28
CA GLU A 564 10.96 -21.67 -0.17
C GLU A 564 10.34 -20.87 0.97
N ASP A 565 10.09 -21.50 2.12
CA ASP A 565 9.55 -20.84 3.31
C ASP A 565 10.60 -19.99 4.06
N HIS A 566 11.84 -19.96 3.58
CA HIS A 566 12.89 -19.09 4.09
C HIS A 566 13.41 -18.10 3.06
N ILE A 567 13.26 -18.38 1.74
CA ILE A 567 13.88 -17.56 0.70
C ILE A 567 12.92 -16.88 -0.28
N SER A 568 11.64 -17.28 -0.38
CA SER A 568 10.74 -16.79 -1.43
C SER A 568 10.62 -15.26 -1.46
N GLY A 569 10.46 -14.61 -0.31
CA GLY A 569 10.42 -13.16 -0.21
C GLY A 569 11.80 -12.49 -0.31
N VAL A 570 12.87 -13.18 0.11
CA VAL A 570 14.26 -12.69 -0.09
C VAL A 570 14.55 -12.60 -1.59
N ARG A 571 14.19 -13.64 -2.36
CA ARG A 571 14.30 -13.65 -3.83
C ARG A 571 13.57 -12.44 -4.45
N GLU A 572 12.32 -12.18 -4.04
CA GLU A 572 11.56 -11.03 -4.51
C GLU A 572 12.24 -9.69 -4.15
N LEU A 573 12.81 -9.55 -2.94
CA LEU A 573 13.52 -8.32 -2.56
C LEU A 573 14.76 -8.09 -3.42
N LEU A 574 15.53 -9.14 -3.73
CA LEU A 574 16.69 -9.08 -4.62
C LEU A 574 16.26 -8.72 -6.06
N GLU A 575 15.17 -9.31 -6.58
CA GLU A 575 14.60 -8.94 -7.89
C GLU A 575 14.17 -7.47 -7.94
N PHE A 576 13.58 -6.95 -6.87
CA PHE A 576 13.20 -5.53 -6.81
C PHE A 576 14.41 -4.60 -6.82
N VAL A 577 15.52 -5.01 -6.19
CA VAL A 577 16.78 -4.25 -6.23
C VAL A 577 17.42 -4.33 -7.61
N GLU A 578 17.52 -5.53 -8.20
CA GLU A 578 18.06 -5.75 -9.55
C GLU A 578 17.34 -4.91 -10.60
N LYS A 579 16.01 -4.85 -10.52
CA LYS A 579 15.15 -4.12 -11.49
C LYS A 579 14.96 -2.65 -11.17
N ASP A 580 15.64 -2.09 -10.19
CA ASP A 580 15.44 -0.70 -9.72
C ASP A 580 13.96 -0.40 -9.35
N LEU A 581 13.23 -1.35 -8.74
CA LEU A 581 11.83 -1.21 -8.33
C LEU A 581 11.66 -0.76 -6.87
N THR A 582 12.75 -0.59 -6.15
CA THR A 582 12.78 -0.10 -4.77
C THR A 582 14.00 0.77 -4.54
N SER A 583 13.90 1.70 -3.59
CA SER A 583 15.04 2.46 -3.09
C SER A 583 15.75 1.77 -1.91
N LEU A 584 15.29 0.59 -1.52
CA LEU A 584 15.96 -0.26 -0.53
C LEU A 584 17.33 -0.70 -1.06
N ARG A 585 18.35 -0.61 -0.25
CA ARG A 585 19.68 -1.14 -0.53
C ARG A 585 19.93 -2.38 0.29
N ILE A 586 20.55 -3.39 -0.33
CA ILE A 586 20.98 -4.60 0.33
C ILE A 586 22.49 -4.68 0.15
N GLU A 587 23.25 -4.73 1.25
CA GLU A 587 24.71 -4.72 1.19
C GLU A 587 25.27 -6.13 1.04
N ASN A 588 24.76 -7.08 1.84
CA ASN A 588 25.29 -8.43 1.89
C ASN A 588 24.14 -9.45 1.94
N LEU A 589 24.31 -10.56 1.22
CA LEU A 589 23.58 -11.81 1.40
C LEU A 589 24.51 -12.81 2.09
N ILE A 590 24.11 -13.31 3.26
CA ILE A 590 24.91 -14.21 4.09
C ILE A 590 24.26 -15.60 4.06
N LEU A 591 24.99 -16.58 3.52
CA LEU A 591 24.54 -17.94 3.33
C LEU A 591 25.37 -18.92 4.18
N PRO A 592 24.83 -20.08 4.57
CA PRO A 592 25.61 -21.12 5.20
C PRO A 592 26.69 -21.66 4.25
N LYS A 593 27.86 -21.95 4.77
CA LYS A 593 28.94 -22.52 3.98
C LYS A 593 28.73 -24.03 3.81
N TRP A 594 28.30 -24.42 2.60
CA TRP A 594 28.14 -25.84 2.22
C TRP A 594 29.20 -26.27 1.21
N SER A 595 29.57 -27.57 1.18
CA SER A 595 30.55 -28.09 0.23
C SER A 595 29.94 -28.39 -1.15
N ASP A 596 28.68 -28.84 -1.18
CA ASP A 596 28.00 -29.31 -2.41
C ASP A 596 27.03 -28.29 -2.97
N ILE A 597 27.42 -27.00 -3.00
CA ILE A 597 26.61 -25.86 -3.46
C ILE A 597 26.06 -26.08 -4.88
N GLN A 598 26.83 -26.79 -5.74
CA GLN A 598 26.46 -27.02 -7.14
C GLN A 598 25.22 -27.92 -7.29
N GLU A 599 24.91 -28.75 -6.33
CA GLU A 599 23.73 -29.62 -6.34
C GLU A 599 22.47 -28.91 -5.87
N ASN A 600 22.59 -27.79 -5.10
CA ASN A 600 21.46 -27.04 -4.60
C ASN A 600 21.06 -25.92 -5.57
N LYS A 601 19.96 -26.15 -6.29
CA LYS A 601 19.43 -25.20 -7.30
C LYS A 601 19.07 -23.83 -6.69
N ASN A 602 18.34 -23.84 -5.58
CA ASN A 602 17.88 -22.59 -4.92
C ASN A 602 19.07 -21.74 -4.44
N TYR A 603 20.13 -22.40 -3.92
CA TYR A 603 21.33 -21.70 -3.47
C TYR A 603 22.01 -20.97 -4.64
N ARG A 604 22.17 -21.66 -5.79
CA ARG A 604 22.78 -21.04 -6.99
C ARG A 604 21.95 -19.88 -7.53
N GLU A 605 20.64 -20.11 -7.73
CA GLU A 605 19.74 -19.07 -8.23
C GLU A 605 19.74 -17.83 -7.33
N LEU A 606 19.74 -18.02 -6.02
CA LEU A 606 19.78 -16.92 -5.06
C LEU A 606 21.12 -16.17 -5.10
N THR A 607 22.24 -16.90 -5.26
CA THR A 607 23.58 -16.31 -5.41
C THR A 607 23.69 -15.50 -6.70
N GLU A 608 23.30 -16.06 -7.83
CA GLU A 608 23.31 -15.41 -9.14
C GLU A 608 22.46 -14.14 -9.14
N LEU A 609 21.29 -14.21 -8.54
CA LEU A 609 20.37 -13.06 -8.41
C LEU A 609 20.97 -11.96 -7.50
N ALA A 610 21.60 -12.32 -6.38
CA ALA A 610 22.26 -11.36 -5.50
C ALA A 610 23.43 -10.65 -6.22
N GLU A 611 24.25 -11.40 -6.95
CA GLU A 611 25.35 -10.84 -7.73
C GLU A 611 24.86 -9.90 -8.84
N SER A 612 23.77 -10.27 -9.55
CA SER A 612 23.15 -9.41 -10.59
C SER A 612 22.57 -8.13 -9.98
N ALA A 613 22.03 -8.20 -8.75
CA ALA A 613 21.54 -7.07 -8.00
C ALA A 613 22.67 -6.20 -7.37
N GLY A 614 23.94 -6.59 -7.55
CA GLY A 614 25.09 -5.89 -6.97
C GLY A 614 25.22 -6.09 -5.46
N VAL A 615 24.62 -7.13 -4.91
CA VAL A 615 24.68 -7.52 -3.49
C VAL A 615 25.85 -8.47 -3.28
N ARG A 616 26.66 -8.22 -2.24
CA ARG A 616 27.81 -9.07 -1.93
C ARG A 616 27.34 -10.38 -1.29
N VAL A 617 27.77 -11.51 -1.81
CA VAL A 617 27.49 -12.82 -1.22
C VAL A 617 28.63 -13.22 -0.29
N LEU A 618 28.29 -13.56 0.95
CA LEU A 618 29.20 -14.04 1.98
C LEU A 618 28.74 -15.40 2.47
N THR A 619 29.70 -16.28 2.80
CA THR A 619 29.39 -17.58 3.39
C THR A 619 29.96 -17.66 4.80
N VAL A 620 29.21 -18.25 5.72
CA VAL A 620 29.58 -18.37 7.13
C VAL A 620 29.45 -19.80 7.63
N LYS A 621 30.22 -20.11 8.67
CA LYS A 621 30.28 -21.43 9.34
C LYS A 621 30.37 -21.27 10.85
N ALA A 622 30.23 -22.33 11.58
CA ALA A 622 30.39 -22.37 13.02
C ALA A 622 31.71 -21.72 13.46
N GLY A 623 31.62 -20.84 14.46
CA GLY A 623 32.72 -20.06 15.00
C GLY A 623 32.90 -18.68 14.36
N ASP A 624 32.27 -18.39 13.24
CA ASP A 624 32.30 -17.05 12.65
C ASP A 624 31.47 -16.07 13.51
N GLU A 625 31.93 -14.82 13.61
CA GLU A 625 31.30 -13.77 14.40
C GLU A 625 31.24 -12.46 13.60
N ILE A 626 30.06 -11.85 13.54
CA ILE A 626 29.85 -10.57 12.87
C ILE A 626 29.31 -9.55 13.90
N ARG A 627 29.87 -8.34 13.89
CA ARG A 627 29.50 -7.28 14.84
C ARG A 627 28.76 -6.13 14.16
N TYR A 628 27.65 -5.75 14.76
CA TYR A 628 26.87 -4.57 14.39
C TYR A 628 26.72 -3.67 15.63
N GLY A 629 27.57 -2.64 15.75
CA GLY A 629 27.59 -1.80 16.94
C GLY A 629 27.81 -2.59 18.23
N THR A 630 26.85 -2.53 19.16
CA THR A 630 26.88 -3.25 20.43
C THR A 630 26.41 -4.71 20.36
N VAL A 631 25.87 -5.12 19.23
CA VAL A 631 25.34 -6.47 19.01
C VAL A 631 26.38 -7.34 18.30
N ARG A 632 26.56 -8.57 18.77
CA ARG A 632 27.34 -9.63 18.13
C ARG A 632 26.41 -10.73 17.66
N LEU A 633 26.61 -11.17 16.42
CA LEU A 633 25.99 -12.37 15.86
C LEU A 633 27.06 -13.44 15.74
N LYS A 634 26.90 -14.53 16.45
CA LYS A 634 27.78 -15.68 16.42
C LYS A 634 27.10 -16.83 15.68
N VAL A 635 27.80 -17.43 14.73
CA VAL A 635 27.33 -18.60 14.00
C VAL A 635 27.71 -19.85 14.82
N LEU A 636 26.69 -20.59 15.26
CA LEU A 636 26.87 -21.83 15.99
C LEU A 636 26.89 -23.05 15.07
N TRP A 637 26.22 -22.98 13.92
CA TRP A 637 26.08 -24.02 12.92
C TRP A 637 25.89 -23.40 11.52
N PRO A 638 26.27 -24.00 10.37
CA PRO A 638 26.82 -25.36 10.21
C PRO A 638 28.34 -25.43 10.41
N GLU A 639 28.86 -26.64 10.59
CA GLU A 639 30.30 -26.93 10.55
C GLU A 639 30.88 -26.75 9.14
N SER A 640 32.19 -26.60 9.05
CA SER A 640 32.90 -26.41 7.78
C SER A 640 32.79 -27.61 6.81
N THR A 641 32.37 -28.77 7.30
CA THR A 641 32.18 -30.01 6.57
C THR A 641 30.76 -30.27 6.11
N ALA A 642 29.82 -29.38 6.44
CA ALA A 642 28.43 -29.52 6.04
C ALA A 642 28.28 -29.60 4.51
N SER A 643 27.45 -30.55 4.04
CA SER A 643 27.28 -30.77 2.61
C SER A 643 26.19 -29.92 1.98
N GLY A 644 25.18 -29.53 2.76
CA GLY A 644 23.95 -28.92 2.26
C GLY A 644 22.97 -29.90 1.60
N LYS A 645 23.20 -31.21 1.73
CA LYS A 645 22.29 -32.27 1.23
C LYS A 645 21.04 -32.39 2.11
N GLU A 646 21.28 -32.37 3.42
CA GLU A 646 20.20 -32.31 4.41
C GLU A 646 19.96 -30.85 4.78
N VAL A 647 19.23 -30.12 3.91
CA VAL A 647 19.11 -28.66 3.91
C VAL A 647 18.69 -28.13 5.29
N ASN A 648 17.74 -28.78 5.96
CA ASN A 648 17.28 -28.41 7.29
C ASN A 648 18.33 -28.70 8.38
N GLU A 649 18.97 -29.88 8.37
CA GLU A 649 19.98 -30.21 9.36
C GLU A 649 21.28 -29.40 9.21
N ASP A 650 21.56 -28.91 8.00
CA ASP A 650 22.65 -28.00 7.68
C ASP A 650 22.25 -26.52 7.71
N ALA A 651 21.08 -26.17 8.29
CA ALA A 651 20.61 -24.81 8.40
C ALA A 651 21.44 -23.98 9.38
N MET A 652 21.62 -22.69 9.10
CA MET A 652 22.39 -21.76 9.93
C MET A 652 21.71 -21.53 11.28
N VAL A 653 22.47 -21.72 12.36
CA VAL A 653 22.06 -21.35 13.73
C VAL A 653 22.84 -20.13 14.16
N LEU A 654 22.12 -19.07 14.54
CA LEU A 654 22.68 -17.79 14.95
C LEU A 654 22.38 -17.50 16.43
N GLU A 655 23.39 -17.10 17.18
CA GLU A 655 23.25 -16.51 18.50
C GLU A 655 23.48 -15.01 18.43
N MET A 656 22.52 -14.22 18.88
CA MET A 656 22.63 -12.77 19.02
C MET A 656 22.94 -12.43 20.46
N ILE A 657 24.00 -11.67 20.68
CA ILE A 657 24.43 -11.25 22.01
C ILE A 657 24.46 -9.71 22.05
N SER A 658 23.69 -9.12 22.97
CA SER A 658 23.65 -7.67 23.20
C SER A 658 23.59 -7.37 24.69
N LYS A 659 24.68 -6.90 25.28
CA LYS A 659 24.77 -6.67 26.72
C LYS A 659 24.33 -7.89 27.53
N ASP A 660 23.20 -7.76 28.25
CA ASP A 660 22.62 -8.81 29.09
C ASP A 660 21.53 -9.63 28.35
N PHE A 661 21.38 -9.49 27.03
CA PHE A 661 20.38 -10.21 26.24
C PHE A 661 21.03 -11.17 25.26
N LYS A 662 20.50 -12.40 25.25
CA LYS A 662 20.86 -13.44 24.29
C LYS A 662 19.62 -13.94 23.55
N GLY A 663 19.71 -13.97 22.24
CA GLY A 663 18.66 -14.51 21.36
C GLY A 663 19.22 -15.63 20.47
N LEU A 664 18.50 -16.73 20.35
CA LEU A 664 18.86 -17.87 19.52
C LEU A 664 17.89 -18.02 18.36
N PHE A 665 18.44 -18.07 17.15
CA PHE A 665 17.72 -18.29 15.89
C PHE A 665 18.19 -19.61 15.30
N THR A 666 17.30 -20.59 15.26
CA THR A 666 17.66 -21.99 14.99
C THR A 666 17.36 -22.44 13.56
N GLY A 667 16.76 -21.58 12.73
CA GLY A 667 16.26 -22.04 11.42
C GLY A 667 15.34 -23.26 11.58
N ASP A 668 15.53 -24.23 10.71
CA ASP A 668 14.73 -25.45 10.68
C ASP A 668 15.49 -26.71 11.09
N ILE A 669 16.55 -26.57 11.94
CA ILE A 669 17.28 -27.73 12.46
C ILE A 669 16.37 -28.70 13.17
N GLY A 670 16.70 -29.98 13.06
CA GLY A 670 16.08 -31.08 13.80
C GLY A 670 16.83 -31.46 15.07
N MET A 671 16.28 -32.43 15.81
CA MET A 671 16.90 -32.94 17.05
C MET A 671 18.30 -33.50 16.83
N VAL A 672 18.63 -34.04 15.63
CA VAL A 672 19.95 -34.54 15.30
C VAL A 672 21.01 -33.44 15.37
N THR A 673 20.71 -32.26 14.81
CA THR A 673 21.63 -31.14 14.87
C THR A 673 21.63 -30.49 16.26
N GLU A 674 20.50 -30.48 16.98
CA GLU A 674 20.45 -30.05 18.38
C GLU A 674 21.39 -30.89 19.26
N GLU A 675 21.41 -32.22 19.10
CA GLU A 675 22.34 -33.13 19.81
C GLU A 675 23.79 -32.79 19.52
N LYS A 676 24.14 -32.48 18.25
CA LYS A 676 25.49 -32.07 17.88
C LYS A 676 25.88 -30.75 18.53
N LEU A 677 24.98 -29.77 18.57
CA LEU A 677 25.23 -28.51 19.26
C LEU A 677 25.43 -28.68 20.76
N ILE A 678 24.70 -29.60 21.40
CA ILE A 678 24.89 -29.99 22.80
C ILE A 678 26.27 -30.60 23.02
N GLN A 679 26.63 -31.57 22.18
CA GLN A 679 27.94 -32.26 22.27
C GLN A 679 29.11 -31.28 22.06
N ASN A 680 28.95 -30.32 21.17
CA ASN A 680 29.97 -29.27 20.93
C ASN A 680 30.07 -28.24 22.07
N GLY A 681 29.15 -28.28 23.06
CA GLY A 681 29.17 -27.40 24.23
C GLY A 681 29.05 -25.91 23.89
N CYS A 682 28.42 -25.54 22.76
CA CYS A 682 28.33 -24.18 22.29
C CYS A 682 27.03 -23.49 22.66
N LEU A 683 26.10 -24.22 23.30
CA LEU A 683 24.80 -23.67 23.74
C LEU A 683 24.89 -23.10 25.15
N GLU A 684 24.21 -21.99 25.36
CA GLU A 684 24.10 -21.32 26.66
C GLU A 684 22.62 -20.97 26.93
N ASP A 685 22.34 -20.52 28.17
CA ASP A 685 21.04 -19.98 28.57
C ASP A 685 20.69 -18.73 27.73
N VAL A 686 19.45 -18.63 27.23
CA VAL A 686 19.04 -17.53 26.35
C VAL A 686 17.71 -16.89 26.80
N ASP A 687 17.56 -15.60 26.59
CA ASP A 687 16.32 -14.87 26.89
C ASP A 687 15.23 -15.14 25.81
N PHE A 688 15.68 -15.34 24.58
CA PHE A 688 14.80 -15.49 23.44
C PHE A 688 15.18 -16.66 22.54
N LEU A 689 14.19 -17.47 22.15
CA LEU A 689 14.32 -18.55 21.20
C LEU A 689 13.33 -18.37 20.03
N LYS A 690 13.83 -18.30 18.80
CA LYS A 690 13.02 -18.62 17.63
C LYS A 690 12.95 -20.14 17.50
N THR A 691 11.76 -20.69 17.75
CA THR A 691 11.55 -22.14 17.78
C THR A 691 11.88 -22.78 16.44
N ALA A 692 12.66 -23.85 16.43
CA ALA A 692 13.12 -24.53 15.24
C ALA A 692 11.95 -25.16 14.45
N HIS A 693 12.08 -25.15 13.13
CA HIS A 693 11.23 -25.85 12.17
C HIS A 693 9.72 -25.64 12.44
N HIS A 694 9.37 -24.36 12.68
CA HIS A 694 8.00 -23.89 12.94
C HIS A 694 7.25 -24.64 14.07
N GLY A 695 8.01 -25.23 15.01
CA GLY A 695 7.47 -26.04 16.10
C GLY A 695 7.14 -27.48 15.67
N SER A 696 7.92 -28.06 14.78
CA SER A 696 7.86 -29.48 14.40
C SER A 696 8.05 -30.39 15.63
N ARG A 697 7.42 -31.55 15.63
CA ARG A 697 7.65 -32.56 16.70
C ARG A 697 9.07 -33.09 16.75
N TYR A 698 9.81 -33.00 15.64
CA TYR A 698 11.17 -33.50 15.45
C TYR A 698 12.24 -32.43 15.72
N SER A 699 11.88 -31.31 16.30
CA SER A 699 12.77 -30.21 16.68
C SER A 699 12.43 -29.69 18.08
N THR A 700 13.31 -28.87 18.65
CA THR A 700 13.17 -28.27 19.99
C THR A 700 12.99 -29.33 21.06
N GLY A 701 14.02 -30.20 21.16
CA GLY A 701 14.08 -31.36 22.05
C GLY A 701 14.13 -30.96 23.51
N ALA A 702 13.81 -31.93 24.41
CA ALA A 702 13.80 -31.66 25.86
C ALA A 702 15.21 -31.34 26.38
N GLU A 703 16.25 -32.11 25.98
CA GLU A 703 17.64 -31.89 26.39
C GLU A 703 18.16 -30.54 25.92
N PHE A 704 17.83 -30.16 24.69
CA PHE A 704 18.13 -28.83 24.15
C PHE A 704 17.51 -27.73 25.02
N LEU A 705 16.22 -27.83 25.38
CA LEU A 705 15.53 -26.87 26.20
C LEU A 705 16.03 -26.84 27.68
N GLU A 706 16.55 -27.91 28.20
CA GLU A 706 17.21 -27.94 29.54
C GLU A 706 18.46 -27.06 29.60
N ILE A 707 19.16 -26.90 28.48
CA ILE A 707 20.34 -26.05 28.37
C ILE A 707 19.99 -24.63 28.05
N VAL A 708 19.19 -24.39 26.98
CA VAL A 708 18.93 -23.02 26.49
C VAL A 708 17.86 -22.27 27.29
N ARG A 709 16.96 -22.94 28.01
CA ARG A 709 15.96 -22.43 28.96
C ARG A 709 15.37 -21.06 28.58
N PRO A 710 14.80 -20.87 27.41
CA PRO A 710 14.40 -19.55 26.94
C PRO A 710 13.24 -18.99 27.77
N GLU A 711 13.35 -17.71 28.17
CA GLU A 711 12.22 -17.00 28.82
C GLU A 711 11.06 -16.80 27.84
N LEU A 712 11.40 -16.49 26.59
CA LEU A 712 10.44 -16.27 25.50
C LEU A 712 10.74 -17.16 24.31
N ALA A 713 9.77 -17.94 23.88
CA ALA A 713 9.84 -18.72 22.64
C ALA A 713 8.80 -18.20 21.64
N VAL A 714 9.23 -17.89 20.41
CA VAL A 714 8.35 -17.50 19.32
C VAL A 714 8.28 -18.59 18.26
N VAL A 715 7.06 -19.02 17.96
CA VAL A 715 6.78 -19.98 16.89
C VAL A 715 6.18 -19.25 15.71
N SER A 716 6.85 -19.29 14.56
CA SER A 716 6.32 -18.77 13.30
C SER A 716 5.61 -19.89 12.54
N CYS A 717 4.31 -19.78 12.33
CA CYS A 717 3.55 -20.78 11.58
C CYS A 717 2.23 -20.22 11.07
N SER A 718 1.64 -20.89 10.08
CA SER A 718 0.32 -20.53 9.52
C SER A 718 -0.83 -21.23 10.24
N ALA A 719 -1.98 -20.55 10.30
CA ALA A 719 -3.26 -21.16 10.73
C ALA A 719 -3.77 -22.23 9.74
N THR A 720 -3.28 -22.23 8.51
CA THR A 720 -3.74 -23.12 7.43
C THR A 720 -2.65 -24.08 6.94
N ASN A 721 -1.60 -24.32 7.76
CA ASN A 721 -0.56 -25.26 7.37
C ASN A 721 -1.08 -26.71 7.35
N THR A 722 -0.51 -27.53 6.47
CA THR A 722 -0.85 -28.97 6.32
C THR A 722 0.07 -29.87 7.12
N TYR A 723 1.12 -29.31 7.76
CA TYR A 723 2.15 -30.04 8.49
C TYR A 723 1.77 -30.33 9.95
N GLY A 724 0.72 -29.68 10.45
CA GLY A 724 0.30 -29.77 11.85
C GLY A 724 1.19 -28.99 12.82
N HIS A 725 1.90 -27.97 12.32
CA HIS A 725 2.73 -27.08 13.14
C HIS A 725 1.91 -25.97 13.81
N PRO A 726 2.27 -25.56 15.06
CA PRO A 726 3.21 -26.25 15.94
C PRO A 726 2.61 -27.54 16.48
N SER A 727 3.46 -28.55 16.65
CA SER A 727 3.09 -29.83 17.25
C SER A 727 2.67 -29.63 18.73
N PRO A 728 1.61 -30.31 19.20
CA PRO A 728 1.28 -30.31 20.62
C PRO A 728 2.46 -30.75 21.52
N ASP A 729 3.25 -31.73 21.05
CA ASP A 729 4.42 -32.22 21.78
C ASP A 729 5.47 -31.12 22.00
N THR A 730 5.73 -30.32 20.97
CA THR A 730 6.68 -29.21 21.05
C THR A 730 6.17 -28.09 21.97
N LEU A 731 4.88 -27.77 21.88
CA LEU A 731 4.27 -26.80 22.81
C LEU A 731 4.31 -27.28 24.26
N GLU A 732 4.17 -28.58 24.49
CA GLU A 732 4.26 -29.16 25.85
C GLU A 732 5.70 -29.09 26.38
N ARG A 733 6.73 -29.41 25.54
CA ARG A 733 8.13 -29.26 25.93
C ARG A 733 8.50 -27.83 26.29
N LEU A 734 8.09 -26.85 25.47
CA LEU A 734 8.31 -25.43 25.72
C LEU A 734 7.62 -24.96 27.01
N LYS A 735 6.41 -25.45 27.31
CA LYS A 735 5.73 -25.12 28.57
C LYS A 735 6.44 -25.73 29.77
N LYS A 736 6.92 -26.97 29.65
CA LYS A 736 7.68 -27.64 30.73
C LYS A 736 9.02 -26.97 31.02
N SER A 737 9.67 -26.36 30.02
CA SER A 737 10.89 -25.54 30.23
C SER A 737 10.61 -24.20 30.90
N GLY A 738 9.34 -23.82 31.14
CA GLY A 738 8.96 -22.56 31.74
C GLY A 738 8.86 -21.38 30.76
N SER A 739 9.02 -21.62 29.46
CA SER A 739 9.02 -20.59 28.45
C SER A 739 7.63 -19.97 28.23
N ARG A 740 7.57 -18.63 28.08
CA ARG A 740 6.41 -17.95 27.52
C ARG A 740 6.37 -18.18 26.01
N VAL A 741 5.32 -18.82 25.50
CA VAL A 741 5.20 -19.14 24.06
C VAL A 741 4.27 -18.13 23.37
N LEU A 742 4.74 -17.52 22.27
CA LEU A 742 3.94 -16.69 21.38
C LEU A 742 3.95 -17.30 19.98
N ILE A 743 2.78 -17.35 19.33
CA ILE A 743 2.61 -17.95 18.01
C ILE A 743 2.13 -16.88 17.03
N THR A 744 2.85 -16.65 15.93
CA THR A 744 2.54 -15.55 14.99
C THR A 744 1.15 -15.65 14.38
N ARG A 745 0.64 -16.85 14.11
CA ARG A 745 -0.72 -17.06 13.58
C ARG A 745 -1.82 -16.53 14.52
N ASP A 746 -1.56 -16.50 15.83
CA ASP A 746 -2.55 -16.15 16.85
C ASP A 746 -2.45 -14.67 17.25
N CYS A 747 -1.25 -14.12 17.25
CA CYS A 747 -0.97 -12.76 17.73
C CYS A 747 -0.42 -11.79 16.69
N GLY A 748 -0.21 -12.23 15.44
CA GLY A 748 0.50 -11.44 14.43
C GLY A 748 1.99 -11.33 14.74
N ALA A 749 2.65 -10.33 14.16
CA ALA A 749 4.08 -10.09 14.40
C ALA A 749 4.40 -9.89 15.88
N VAL A 750 5.47 -10.53 16.35
CA VAL A 750 5.99 -10.40 17.71
C VAL A 750 7.21 -9.51 17.69
N THR A 751 7.20 -8.47 18.52
CA THR A 751 8.31 -7.50 18.58
C THR A 751 8.89 -7.45 19.99
N ILE A 752 10.21 -7.55 20.08
CA ILE A 752 11.02 -7.43 21.30
C ILE A 752 11.87 -6.18 21.18
N VAL A 753 11.83 -5.29 22.18
CA VAL A 753 12.62 -4.05 22.20
C VAL A 753 13.54 -4.08 23.42
N ASN A 754 14.85 -3.93 23.19
CA ASN A 754 15.90 -3.86 24.21
C ASN A 754 15.87 -5.04 25.22
N GLY A 755 15.34 -6.22 24.80
CA GLY A 755 15.17 -7.38 25.67
C GLY A 755 14.13 -7.23 26.80
N LYS A 756 13.50 -6.07 26.93
CA LYS A 756 12.62 -5.72 28.08
C LYS A 756 11.14 -5.67 27.73
N SER A 757 10.82 -5.22 26.55
CA SER A 757 9.44 -5.01 26.11
C SER A 757 9.08 -6.00 25.01
N VAL A 758 8.07 -6.82 25.27
CA VAL A 758 7.53 -7.76 24.28
C VAL A 758 6.12 -7.34 23.92
N SER A 759 5.87 -7.12 22.66
CA SER A 759 4.56 -6.75 22.12
C SER A 759 4.17 -7.66 20.96
N ALA A 760 2.87 -7.97 20.87
CA ALA A 760 2.26 -8.64 19.74
C ALA A 760 1.44 -7.64 18.93
N PHE A 761 1.46 -7.75 17.60
CA PHE A 761 0.78 -6.80 16.71
C PHE A 761 -0.73 -6.82 16.92
N ASN A 762 -1.32 -8.01 17.03
CA ASN A 762 -2.71 -8.19 17.43
C ASN A 762 -2.74 -8.47 18.94
N ARG A 763 -3.49 -7.68 19.68
CA ARG A 763 -3.67 -7.95 21.12
C ARG A 763 -4.23 -9.37 21.29
N ILE A 764 -3.52 -10.20 22.03
CA ILE A 764 -4.04 -11.50 22.49
C ILE A 764 -5.29 -11.19 23.32
N LYS A 765 -6.45 -11.64 22.85
CA LYS A 765 -7.72 -11.50 23.57
C LYS A 765 -7.78 -12.44 24.74
#